data_a3f3607c9027954ecb83dabd80d13b63
#
_entry.id   a3f3607c9027954ecb83dabd80d13b63
#
_cell.length_a   1.000
_cell.length_b   1.000
_cell.length_c   1.000
_cell.angle_alpha   90.00
_cell.angle_beta   90.00
_cell.angle_gamma   90.00
#
_symmetry.space_group_name_H-M   'P 1'
#
loop_
_entity.id
_entity.type
_entity.pdbx_description
1 polymer ?
#
loop_
_entity_poly.entity_id
_entity_poly.type
_entity_poly.pdbx_seq_one_letter_code
_entity_poly.pdbx_strand_id
1 'polypeptide(L)'
;MFQMAPYLQASPNPPGEVFELQKDLSDKFPNSIHFTPFLLESKTEDVLTPSVLLEFKKHMKGLFAKDMRGELAGGKLEQQPYLTSYLDPDIGILMAGAHSILSPIEDRLAALGTTIETASVEEVKLAVHLLISDSNTTGILDFLSRHATYTPKTVMGVEIKWWTSPAMTFSVMTDNEKLGGGGMEIGVGGGPDVIAKEHLNRRIRDAMAEGPAPYDIWGIAIDANLEAQDEGETAGIFIMFTVIGALLVVGLTLKSYWATAICGIGLGLLMIWLKGISGLIGLKSGLVIDLIVPISMISLGVDFAVHALRRYKEELDNHQTPRIALKIGLSGVLGALILAMATDSIAFLSNLSSSIEAVIHFGSAAAIAVLASFLILGVVAPMTLMRINELVITSGIRHKGNGCAAFRLASTLSVAITAGVAIILMVAVSKLIGVLILGTAALLFIVIPLVYIVMKSTNRNASDHLRPNHLHSTSDLISIPQTEILVTAATTHSKLVLIIAATLTAISVFYAVKLEPTFDVKDFFDSKSEMVIGLDKLDEHVGDNGGEPGVVYIRGNLTDPQAVMAISAFIESLRTIDYIAETPSGSVTAGLNIVNISNIISASPATIATITSETGILITDTNHDGIPDSREQLDAALAFSIEHGVLGPDGTTMLIPDQIRQAVYLSDDEEHITGIWFQIPGTRDQAIIAATEQSLQPYLQDLESHELISKVGLTGSPFTRKAQLSASTRTLYTSLPIALIAAVILLAITMRSIRYAIATVIPILLVVAWLYGIMYVSGFSLNFVTAMIGAISIGIGIDYSIHITERFREELKRTNSTTDAIKITASGTGVALVASAASSIVGFAILGFAPMPMFAAYGQLTAVMVFLALIASLIVLPCLLLVVTDAPTLTSETKPEPIDLKP
;
A
#
# COMPACT_ATOMS: atom_id res chain seq x y z
N MET A 1 -6.41 7.29 -28.00
CA MET A 1 -7.00 5.99 -27.62
C MET A 1 -5.94 5.22 -26.84
N PHE A 2 -5.78 5.53 -25.54
CA PHE A 2 -4.81 4.84 -24.69
C PHE A 2 -5.61 3.88 -23.78
N GLN A 3 -5.74 2.62 -24.20
CA GLN A 3 -6.06 1.54 -23.29
C GLN A 3 -4.76 1.26 -22.52
N MET A 4 -4.69 1.66 -21.29
CA MET A 4 -3.78 1.02 -20.34
C MET A 4 -4.16 -0.45 -20.30
N ALA A 5 -3.16 -1.32 -20.46
CA ALA A 5 -3.39 -2.74 -20.20
C ALA A 5 -3.93 -2.86 -18.76
N PRO A 6 -5.14 -3.37 -18.56
CA PRO A 6 -5.83 -3.26 -17.25
C PRO A 6 -5.18 -4.08 -16.13
N TYR A 7 -4.06 -4.75 -16.36
CA TYR A 7 -3.54 -5.82 -15.49
C TYR A 7 -2.05 -5.72 -15.13
N LEU A 8 -1.38 -4.62 -15.48
CA LEU A 8 0.00 -4.41 -15.03
C LEU A 8 0.00 -3.55 -13.76
N GLN A 9 -0.18 -4.18 -12.62
CA GLN A 9 0.02 -3.51 -11.33
C GLN A 9 1.51 -3.43 -11.00
N ALA A 10 1.91 -2.32 -10.35
CA ALA A 10 3.25 -2.17 -9.82
C ALA A 10 3.42 -3.07 -8.60
N SER A 11 4.42 -3.93 -8.63
CA SER A 11 4.69 -4.85 -7.51
C SER A 11 5.09 -4.08 -6.25
N PRO A 12 4.49 -4.38 -5.09
CA PRO A 12 4.97 -3.92 -3.81
C PRO A 12 6.24 -4.67 -3.36
N ASN A 13 6.56 -5.79 -4.02
CA ASN A 13 7.68 -6.65 -3.67
C ASN A 13 8.99 -6.10 -4.26
N PRO A 14 10.07 -5.99 -3.49
CA PRO A 14 11.38 -5.68 -4.01
C PRO A 14 11.94 -6.87 -4.80
N PRO A 15 12.86 -6.66 -5.74
CA PRO A 15 13.63 -7.75 -6.33
C PRO A 15 14.53 -8.36 -5.25
N GLY A 16 14.67 -9.69 -5.27
CA GLY A 16 15.53 -10.40 -4.33
C GLY A 16 15.32 -11.90 -4.36
N GLU A 17 16.32 -12.62 -3.90
CA GLU A 17 16.35 -14.09 -3.93
C GLU A 17 15.12 -14.73 -3.29
N VAL A 18 14.67 -14.20 -2.15
CA VAL A 18 13.48 -14.70 -1.43
C VAL A 18 12.24 -14.75 -2.34
N PHE A 19 12.03 -13.71 -3.16
CA PHE A 19 10.89 -13.64 -4.10
C PHE A 19 11.10 -14.47 -5.36
N GLU A 20 12.35 -14.58 -5.85
CA GLU A 20 12.70 -15.44 -6.97
C GLU A 20 12.48 -16.92 -6.63
N LEU A 21 12.90 -17.34 -5.43
CA LEU A 21 12.69 -18.68 -4.93
C LEU A 21 11.21 -18.99 -4.71
N GLN A 22 10.44 -18.05 -4.14
CA GLN A 22 9.00 -18.20 -3.98
C GLN A 22 8.31 -18.38 -5.32
N LYS A 23 8.70 -17.58 -6.31
CA LYS A 23 8.16 -17.70 -7.66
C LYS A 23 8.52 -19.03 -8.30
N ASP A 24 9.77 -19.48 -8.20
CA ASP A 24 10.21 -20.76 -8.75
C ASP A 24 9.46 -21.93 -8.11
N LEU A 25 9.21 -21.91 -6.80
CA LEU A 25 8.35 -22.86 -6.10
C LEU A 25 6.91 -22.81 -6.64
N SER A 26 6.32 -21.62 -6.75
CA SER A 26 4.95 -21.48 -7.25
C SER A 26 4.78 -21.95 -8.69
N ASP A 27 5.79 -21.75 -9.55
CA ASP A 27 5.75 -22.14 -10.96
C ASP A 27 5.95 -23.66 -11.14
N LYS A 28 6.74 -24.30 -10.27
CA LYS A 28 7.14 -25.73 -10.41
C LYS A 28 6.36 -26.70 -9.54
N PHE A 29 5.73 -26.21 -8.48
CA PHE A 29 4.90 -27.00 -7.57
C PHE A 29 3.43 -26.55 -7.70
N PRO A 30 2.72 -26.98 -8.74
CA PRO A 30 1.35 -26.58 -8.96
C PRO A 30 0.46 -27.16 -7.86
N ASN A 31 -0.24 -26.29 -7.17
CA ASN A 31 -1.28 -26.69 -6.25
C ASN A 31 -2.49 -27.19 -7.06
N SER A 32 -2.79 -28.48 -7.00
CA SER A 32 -4.01 -29.05 -7.60
C SER A 32 -5.28 -28.61 -6.87
N ILE A 33 -5.16 -28.20 -5.60
CA ILE A 33 -6.27 -27.80 -4.75
C ILE A 33 -6.10 -26.36 -4.32
N HIS A 34 -7.16 -25.57 -4.51
CA HIS A 34 -7.28 -24.25 -3.94
C HIS A 34 -8.08 -24.34 -2.65
N PHE A 35 -7.47 -23.92 -1.53
CA PHE A 35 -8.08 -23.87 -0.21
C PHE A 35 -8.62 -22.46 0.05
N THR A 36 -9.92 -22.37 0.37
CA THR A 36 -10.56 -21.14 0.84
C THR A 36 -10.74 -21.23 2.35
N PRO A 37 -9.90 -20.55 3.17
CA PRO A 37 -9.91 -20.72 4.62
C PRO A 37 -11.01 -19.89 5.28
N PHE A 38 -11.64 -20.49 6.31
CA PHE A 38 -12.69 -19.89 7.12
C PHE A 38 -12.48 -20.17 8.61
N LEU A 39 -13.02 -19.26 9.42
CA LEU A 39 -13.24 -19.45 10.84
C LEU A 39 -14.75 -19.52 11.10
N LEU A 40 -15.20 -20.53 11.85
CA LEU A 40 -16.56 -20.69 12.35
C LEU A 40 -16.58 -20.44 13.85
N GLU A 41 -17.35 -19.44 14.30
CA GLU A 41 -17.49 -19.06 15.71
C GLU A 41 -18.88 -19.40 16.22
N SER A 42 -19.01 -20.21 17.28
CA SER A 42 -20.28 -20.63 17.83
C SER A 42 -20.94 -19.51 18.66
N LYS A 43 -22.25 -19.29 18.45
CA LYS A 43 -23.08 -18.40 19.29
C LYS A 43 -23.35 -18.96 20.69
N THR A 44 -23.01 -20.23 20.92
CA THR A 44 -23.22 -20.94 22.20
C THR A 44 -21.89 -21.32 22.88
N GLU A 45 -20.78 -20.70 22.46
CA GLU A 45 -19.42 -20.93 22.98
C GLU A 45 -18.88 -22.37 22.81
N ASP A 46 -19.58 -23.24 22.07
CA ASP A 46 -19.10 -24.59 21.79
C ASP A 46 -19.49 -25.08 20.38
N VAL A 47 -18.48 -25.25 19.53
CA VAL A 47 -18.65 -25.79 18.15
C VAL A 47 -18.79 -27.30 18.14
N LEU A 48 -18.34 -27.99 19.18
CA LEU A 48 -18.33 -29.46 19.29
C LEU A 48 -19.67 -29.98 19.81
N THR A 49 -20.77 -29.55 19.20
CA THR A 49 -22.13 -29.94 19.51
C THR A 49 -22.87 -30.44 18.26
N PRO A 50 -23.80 -31.42 18.40
CA PRO A 50 -24.57 -31.89 17.26
C PRO A 50 -25.28 -30.79 16.49
N SER A 51 -25.79 -29.77 17.19
CA SER A 51 -26.54 -28.63 16.56
C SER A 51 -25.65 -27.81 15.62
N VAL A 52 -24.41 -27.53 16.00
CA VAL A 52 -23.47 -26.76 15.18
C VAL A 52 -22.93 -27.62 14.03
N LEU A 53 -22.46 -28.82 14.32
CA LEU A 53 -21.89 -29.72 13.32
C LEU A 53 -22.90 -30.18 12.26
N LEU A 54 -24.16 -30.42 12.66
CA LEU A 54 -25.23 -30.79 11.74
C LEU A 54 -25.60 -29.64 10.81
N GLU A 55 -25.70 -28.40 11.33
CA GLU A 55 -25.99 -27.24 10.50
C GLU A 55 -24.82 -26.93 9.54
N PHE A 56 -23.58 -27.07 10.00
CA PHE A 56 -22.39 -26.99 9.14
C PHE A 56 -22.44 -28.02 8.00
N LYS A 57 -22.76 -29.29 8.32
CA LYS A 57 -22.97 -30.34 7.30
C LYS A 57 -24.05 -29.98 6.29
N LYS A 58 -25.17 -29.38 6.72
CA LYS A 58 -26.23 -28.95 5.82
C LYS A 58 -25.77 -27.83 4.88
N HIS A 59 -25.03 -26.84 5.38
CA HIS A 59 -24.45 -25.78 4.55
C HIS A 59 -23.48 -26.35 3.52
N MET A 60 -22.62 -27.30 3.91
CA MET A 60 -21.74 -28.02 2.97
C MET A 60 -22.55 -28.78 1.90
N LYS A 61 -23.61 -29.49 2.26
CA LYS A 61 -24.52 -30.15 1.27
C LYS A 61 -25.18 -29.12 0.35
N GLY A 62 -25.57 -27.95 0.89
CA GLY A 62 -26.11 -26.83 0.12
C GLY A 62 -25.09 -26.27 -0.88
N LEU A 63 -23.83 -26.11 -0.46
CA LEU A 63 -22.72 -25.68 -1.30
C LEU A 63 -22.46 -26.67 -2.45
N PHE A 64 -22.43 -27.98 -2.18
CA PHE A 64 -22.35 -29.01 -3.22
C PHE A 64 -23.49 -28.92 -4.23
N ALA A 65 -24.71 -28.75 -3.74
CA ALA A 65 -25.87 -28.62 -4.63
C ALA A 65 -25.80 -27.36 -5.51
N LYS A 66 -25.26 -26.26 -5.00
CA LYS A 66 -25.02 -25.02 -5.76
C LYS A 66 -23.92 -25.20 -6.80
N ASP A 67 -22.83 -25.87 -6.45
CA ASP A 67 -21.74 -26.21 -7.36
C ASP A 67 -22.26 -27.04 -8.55
N MET A 68 -23.00 -28.10 -8.27
CA MET A 68 -23.60 -28.95 -9.31
C MET A 68 -24.62 -28.24 -10.22
N ARG A 69 -25.23 -27.14 -9.76
CA ARG A 69 -26.16 -26.32 -10.57
C ARG A 69 -25.46 -25.20 -11.34
N GLY A 70 -24.19 -24.95 -11.16
CA GLY A 70 -23.49 -23.90 -11.85
C GLY A 70 -23.46 -22.55 -11.16
N GLU A 71 -23.97 -22.47 -9.96
CA GLU A 71 -24.08 -21.19 -9.24
C GLU A 71 -22.73 -20.67 -8.80
N LEU A 72 -21.78 -21.55 -8.43
CA LEU A 72 -20.42 -21.14 -8.07
C LEU A 72 -19.63 -20.62 -9.28
N ALA A 73 -19.90 -21.09 -10.49
CA ALA A 73 -19.29 -20.62 -11.73
C ALA A 73 -19.89 -19.33 -12.30
N GLY A 74 -20.86 -18.72 -11.62
CA GLY A 74 -21.60 -17.58 -12.17
C GLY A 74 -22.38 -17.91 -13.44
N GLY A 75 -22.91 -19.14 -13.56
CA GLY A 75 -23.72 -19.62 -14.67
C GLY A 75 -22.95 -20.24 -15.86
N LYS A 76 -21.63 -20.38 -15.78
CA LYS A 76 -20.82 -21.10 -16.79
C LYS A 76 -20.78 -22.59 -16.45
N LEU A 77 -21.56 -23.39 -17.14
CA LEU A 77 -21.66 -24.85 -16.89
C LEU A 77 -20.44 -25.68 -17.33
N GLU A 78 -19.57 -25.13 -18.19
CA GLU A 78 -18.48 -25.90 -18.80
C GLU A 78 -17.30 -26.19 -17.87
N GLN A 79 -17.24 -25.55 -16.69
CA GLN A 79 -16.10 -25.65 -15.77
C GLN A 79 -16.43 -26.36 -14.44
N GLN A 80 -17.55 -27.08 -14.34
CA GLN A 80 -18.05 -27.66 -13.08
C GLN A 80 -17.87 -29.18 -12.98
N PRO A 81 -17.96 -29.74 -11.77
CA PRO A 81 -17.96 -29.10 -10.45
C PRO A 81 -16.57 -28.58 -10.07
N TYR A 82 -16.51 -27.55 -9.20
CA TYR A 82 -15.26 -27.01 -8.65
C TYR A 82 -14.83 -27.71 -7.37
N LEU A 83 -15.78 -28.17 -6.54
CA LEU A 83 -15.47 -28.84 -5.29
C LEU A 83 -14.74 -30.16 -5.54
N THR A 84 -13.70 -30.41 -4.76
CA THR A 84 -12.84 -31.60 -4.86
C THR A 84 -12.67 -32.29 -3.51
N SER A 85 -12.01 -33.44 -3.50
CA SER A 85 -11.68 -34.22 -2.29
C SER A 85 -10.18 -34.25 -2.09
N TYR A 86 -9.75 -34.33 -0.84
CA TYR A 86 -8.36 -34.37 -0.41
C TYR A 86 -8.14 -35.47 0.63
N LEU A 87 -7.16 -36.32 0.42
CA LEU A 87 -6.69 -37.26 1.44
C LEU A 87 -5.67 -36.53 2.32
N ASP A 88 -6.05 -36.26 3.56
CA ASP A 88 -5.17 -35.59 4.52
C ASP A 88 -4.08 -36.60 4.97
N PRO A 89 -2.78 -36.29 4.72
CA PRO A 89 -1.69 -37.19 5.05
C PRO A 89 -1.43 -37.33 6.56
N ASP A 90 -1.77 -36.28 7.34
CA ASP A 90 -1.53 -36.25 8.79
C ASP A 90 -2.59 -37.04 9.57
N ILE A 91 -3.81 -37.10 9.04
CA ILE A 91 -4.96 -37.72 9.68
C ILE A 91 -5.33 -39.06 9.00
N GLY A 92 -4.93 -39.25 7.73
CA GLY A 92 -5.23 -40.42 6.92
C GLY A 92 -6.71 -40.56 6.51
N ILE A 93 -7.46 -39.46 6.50
CA ILE A 93 -8.90 -39.43 6.21
C ILE A 93 -9.17 -38.67 4.91
N LEU A 94 -10.03 -39.24 4.06
CA LEU A 94 -10.51 -38.56 2.85
C LEU A 94 -11.53 -37.48 3.23
N MET A 95 -11.20 -36.25 2.99
CA MET A 95 -12.05 -35.08 3.21
C MET A 95 -12.72 -34.66 1.91
N ALA A 96 -14.04 -34.59 1.89
CA ALA A 96 -14.82 -34.24 0.70
C ALA A 96 -15.36 -32.82 0.78
N GLY A 97 -14.89 -31.97 -0.11
CA GLY A 97 -15.34 -30.58 -0.28
C GLY A 97 -14.88 -29.60 0.79
N ALA A 98 -14.62 -30.07 2.02
CA ALA A 98 -14.06 -29.22 3.08
C ALA A 98 -13.05 -30.00 3.94
N HIS A 99 -11.92 -29.36 4.18
CA HIS A 99 -10.94 -29.77 5.16
C HIS A 99 -11.36 -29.25 6.53
N SER A 100 -11.89 -30.12 7.40
CA SER A 100 -12.52 -29.74 8.67
C SER A 100 -12.54 -30.90 9.66
N ILE A 101 -12.73 -30.59 10.94
CA ILE A 101 -12.88 -31.62 12.01
C ILE A 101 -14.16 -32.46 11.85
N LEU A 102 -15.11 -32.09 10.99
CA LEU A 102 -16.38 -32.81 10.83
C LEU A 102 -16.17 -34.25 10.32
N SER A 103 -15.36 -34.42 9.24
CA SER A 103 -15.13 -35.76 8.66
C SER A 103 -14.51 -36.74 9.65
N PRO A 104 -13.42 -36.38 10.38
CA PRO A 104 -12.90 -37.26 11.46
C PRO A 104 -13.94 -37.59 12.54
N ILE A 105 -14.77 -36.62 12.95
CA ILE A 105 -15.83 -36.90 13.94
C ILE A 105 -16.87 -37.87 13.38
N GLU A 106 -17.28 -37.74 12.12
CA GLU A 106 -18.24 -38.63 11.48
C GLU A 106 -17.72 -40.05 11.39
N ASP A 107 -16.44 -40.23 11.05
CA ASP A 107 -15.81 -41.56 11.01
C ASP A 107 -15.82 -42.22 12.39
N ARG A 108 -15.51 -41.47 13.46
CA ARG A 108 -15.57 -41.99 14.83
C ARG A 108 -17.01 -42.28 15.29
N LEU A 109 -17.97 -41.45 14.93
CA LEU A 109 -19.40 -41.72 15.23
C LEU A 109 -19.89 -42.97 14.51
N ALA A 110 -19.48 -43.16 13.25
CA ALA A 110 -19.79 -44.38 12.50
C ALA A 110 -19.23 -45.65 13.17
N ALA A 111 -17.99 -45.55 13.69
CA ALA A 111 -17.38 -46.65 14.50
C ALA A 111 -18.13 -46.89 15.81
N LEU A 112 -18.79 -45.89 16.39
CA LEU A 112 -19.67 -46.02 17.56
C LEU A 112 -21.09 -46.47 17.20
N GLY A 113 -21.40 -46.69 15.91
CA GLY A 113 -22.69 -47.15 15.42
C GLY A 113 -23.78 -46.05 15.33
N THR A 114 -23.38 -44.77 15.30
CA THR A 114 -24.29 -43.60 15.21
C THR A 114 -23.85 -42.68 14.08
N THR A 115 -24.64 -41.66 13.79
CA THR A 115 -24.36 -40.63 12.79
C THR A 115 -24.56 -39.24 13.41
N ILE A 116 -24.01 -38.21 12.83
CA ILE A 116 -24.17 -36.82 13.34
C ILE A 116 -25.62 -36.38 13.39
N GLU A 117 -26.50 -36.92 12.53
CA GLU A 117 -27.94 -36.62 12.49
C GLU A 117 -28.69 -37.18 13.70
N THR A 118 -28.15 -38.24 14.35
CA THR A 118 -28.80 -38.97 15.46
C THR A 118 -28.01 -38.92 16.76
N ALA A 119 -26.74 -38.51 16.69
CA ALA A 119 -25.84 -38.48 17.84
C ALA A 119 -26.30 -37.52 18.93
N SER A 120 -26.21 -37.94 20.16
CA SER A 120 -26.31 -37.11 21.35
C SER A 120 -25.06 -36.26 21.55
N VAL A 121 -25.14 -35.24 22.42
CA VAL A 121 -23.96 -34.43 22.80
C VAL A 121 -22.88 -35.30 23.39
N GLU A 122 -23.27 -36.28 24.23
CA GLU A 122 -22.33 -37.24 24.88
C GLU A 122 -21.57 -38.06 23.86
N GLU A 123 -22.22 -38.56 22.81
CA GLU A 123 -21.57 -39.36 21.75
C GLU A 123 -20.61 -38.51 20.90
N VAL A 124 -20.97 -37.28 20.58
CA VAL A 124 -20.06 -36.35 19.87
C VAL A 124 -18.83 -36.04 20.73
N LYS A 125 -19.03 -35.76 22.03
CA LYS A 125 -17.90 -35.51 22.94
C LYS A 125 -17.00 -36.72 23.15
N LEU A 126 -17.59 -37.93 23.16
CA LEU A 126 -16.83 -39.16 23.20
C LEU A 126 -16.01 -39.36 21.91
N ALA A 127 -16.60 -39.14 20.73
CA ALA A 127 -15.91 -39.18 19.45
C ALA A 127 -14.72 -38.23 19.41
N VAL A 128 -14.92 -36.96 19.84
CA VAL A 128 -13.85 -35.96 19.93
C VAL A 128 -12.75 -36.38 20.91
N HIS A 129 -13.10 -36.94 22.06
CA HIS A 129 -12.12 -37.45 23.02
C HIS A 129 -11.28 -38.55 22.41
N LEU A 130 -11.90 -39.52 21.72
CA LEU A 130 -11.21 -40.63 21.05
C LEU A 130 -10.27 -40.12 19.95
N LEU A 131 -10.69 -39.15 19.15
CA LEU A 131 -9.87 -38.53 18.10
C LEU A 131 -8.61 -37.84 18.65
N ILE A 132 -8.76 -36.99 19.68
CA ILE A 132 -7.64 -36.26 20.27
C ILE A 132 -6.70 -37.17 21.08
N SER A 133 -7.21 -38.31 21.60
CA SER A 133 -6.41 -39.28 22.38
C SER A 133 -5.71 -40.35 21.50
N ASP A 134 -6.03 -40.43 20.22
CA ASP A 134 -5.41 -41.34 19.28
C ASP A 134 -4.06 -40.81 18.81
N SER A 135 -2.98 -41.54 19.11
CA SER A 135 -1.62 -41.16 18.73
C SER A 135 -1.37 -41.14 17.21
N ASN A 136 -2.27 -41.74 16.43
CA ASN A 136 -2.18 -41.78 14.97
C ASN A 136 -2.88 -40.58 14.30
N THR A 137 -3.62 -39.78 15.05
CA THR A 137 -4.29 -38.56 14.54
C THR A 137 -3.60 -37.32 15.10
N THR A 138 -2.56 -36.90 14.45
CA THR A 138 -1.90 -35.59 14.74
C THR A 138 -2.66 -34.45 14.06
N GLY A 139 -2.59 -33.24 14.63
CA GLY A 139 -3.18 -32.04 13.98
C GLY A 139 -4.68 -31.81 14.24
N ILE A 140 -5.42 -32.71 14.90
CA ILE A 140 -6.86 -32.50 15.18
C ILE A 140 -7.12 -31.23 16.02
N LEU A 141 -6.21 -30.91 16.94
CA LEU A 141 -6.34 -29.70 17.77
C LEU A 141 -6.18 -28.40 16.97
N ASP A 142 -5.53 -28.44 15.81
CA ASP A 142 -5.29 -27.27 14.95
C ASP A 142 -6.57 -26.77 14.28
N PHE A 143 -7.61 -27.63 14.21
CA PHE A 143 -8.94 -27.19 13.80
C PHE A 143 -9.69 -26.43 14.89
N LEU A 144 -9.26 -26.49 16.15
CA LEU A 144 -9.96 -25.90 17.27
C LEU A 144 -9.33 -24.58 17.71
N SER A 145 -10.14 -23.76 18.36
CA SER A 145 -9.64 -22.51 18.96
C SER A 145 -8.57 -22.80 20.03
N ARG A 146 -7.55 -21.93 20.11
CA ARG A 146 -6.58 -21.93 21.23
C ARG A 146 -7.24 -21.80 22.61
N HIS A 147 -8.50 -21.34 22.65
CA HIS A 147 -9.31 -21.26 23.86
C HIS A 147 -10.11 -22.56 24.12
N ALA A 148 -9.87 -23.61 23.32
CA ALA A 148 -10.46 -24.92 23.58
C ALA A 148 -9.98 -25.45 24.93
N THR A 149 -10.92 -25.91 25.76
CA THR A 149 -10.65 -26.44 27.10
C THR A 149 -11.34 -27.78 27.29
N TYR A 150 -10.88 -28.56 28.24
CA TYR A 150 -11.57 -29.79 28.60
C TYR A 150 -11.82 -29.90 30.10
N THR A 151 -12.88 -30.58 30.44
CA THR A 151 -13.18 -31.01 31.83
C THR A 151 -13.30 -32.54 31.89
N PRO A 152 -12.76 -33.20 32.91
CA PRO A 152 -12.95 -34.66 33.06
C PRO A 152 -14.43 -34.95 33.39
N LYS A 153 -15.05 -35.87 32.62
CA LYS A 153 -16.45 -36.27 32.81
C LYS A 153 -16.63 -37.74 32.51
N THR A 154 -17.46 -38.44 33.25
CA THR A 154 -17.80 -39.85 32.96
C THR A 154 -19.00 -39.90 31.99
N VAL A 155 -18.78 -40.47 30.81
CA VAL A 155 -19.79 -40.65 29.76
C VAL A 155 -19.82 -42.16 29.41
N MET A 156 -21.01 -42.77 29.43
CA MET A 156 -21.20 -44.21 29.15
C MET A 156 -20.28 -45.12 29.98
N GLY A 157 -19.90 -44.69 31.20
CA GLY A 157 -19.04 -45.50 32.11
C GLY A 157 -17.52 -45.35 31.82
N VAL A 158 -17.14 -44.47 30.88
CA VAL A 158 -15.75 -44.15 30.53
C VAL A 158 -15.43 -42.73 30.99
N GLU A 159 -14.28 -42.53 31.62
CA GLU A 159 -13.79 -41.18 31.95
C GLU A 159 -13.19 -40.55 30.68
N ILE A 160 -13.75 -39.43 30.24
CA ILE A 160 -13.35 -38.74 29.04
C ILE A 160 -12.90 -37.30 29.35
N LYS A 161 -12.04 -36.75 28.50
CA LYS A 161 -11.80 -35.30 28.42
C LYS A 161 -12.96 -34.69 27.63
N TRP A 162 -13.86 -33.98 28.32
CA TRP A 162 -15.00 -33.31 27.72
C TRP A 162 -14.52 -31.99 27.15
N TRP A 163 -14.20 -32.02 25.86
CA TRP A 163 -13.68 -30.84 25.13
C TRP A 163 -14.82 -29.85 24.77
N THR A 164 -14.53 -28.56 24.91
CA THR A 164 -15.36 -27.44 24.44
C THR A 164 -14.46 -26.47 23.69
N SER A 165 -14.95 -25.94 22.56
CA SER A 165 -14.22 -24.96 21.74
C SER A 165 -15.16 -23.88 21.25
N PRO A 166 -14.87 -22.56 21.45
CA PRO A 166 -15.73 -21.47 20.97
C PRO A 166 -15.73 -21.33 19.46
N ALA A 167 -14.65 -21.77 18.77
CA ALA A 167 -14.53 -21.69 17.32
C ALA A 167 -13.79 -22.90 16.74
N MET A 168 -13.94 -23.09 15.43
CA MET A 168 -13.15 -24.03 14.64
C MET A 168 -12.73 -23.41 13.31
N THR A 169 -11.58 -23.81 12.80
CA THR A 169 -11.11 -23.50 11.45
C THR A 169 -11.57 -24.59 10.47
N PHE A 170 -11.81 -24.20 9.23
CA PHE A 170 -12.03 -25.13 8.13
C PHE A 170 -11.65 -24.46 6.81
N SER A 171 -11.41 -25.24 5.76
CA SER A 171 -11.14 -24.74 4.43
C SER A 171 -12.02 -25.45 3.40
N VAL A 172 -12.65 -24.70 2.51
CA VAL A 172 -13.35 -25.29 1.36
C VAL A 172 -12.34 -25.56 0.27
N MET A 173 -12.39 -26.77 -0.30
CA MET A 173 -11.44 -27.29 -1.28
C MET A 173 -12.03 -27.27 -2.67
N THR A 174 -11.34 -26.59 -3.60
CA THR A 174 -11.73 -26.50 -5.01
C THR A 174 -10.60 -26.90 -5.93
N ASP A 175 -10.94 -27.37 -7.11
CA ASP A 175 -10.01 -27.77 -8.17
C ASP A 175 -9.29 -26.53 -8.74
N ASN A 176 -8.00 -26.39 -8.46
CA ASN A 176 -7.22 -25.23 -8.83
C ASN A 176 -6.92 -25.17 -10.33
N GLU A 177 -6.87 -26.29 -11.05
CA GLU A 177 -6.64 -26.30 -12.50
C GLU A 177 -7.81 -25.61 -13.23
N LYS A 178 -9.05 -25.88 -12.78
CA LYS A 178 -10.26 -25.22 -13.30
C LYS A 178 -10.29 -23.69 -13.04
N LEU A 179 -9.50 -23.22 -12.08
CA LEU A 179 -9.36 -21.82 -11.70
C LEU A 179 -8.16 -21.12 -12.37
N GLY A 180 -7.48 -21.82 -13.30
CA GLY A 180 -6.31 -21.27 -14.03
C GLY A 180 -4.96 -21.64 -13.41
N GLY A 181 -4.94 -22.50 -12.38
CA GLY A 181 -3.70 -22.93 -11.72
C GLY A 181 -3.03 -21.80 -10.90
N GLY A 182 -1.74 -21.94 -10.63
CA GLY A 182 -0.96 -20.97 -9.85
C GLY A 182 -1.23 -20.98 -8.35
N GLY A 183 -0.39 -20.31 -7.58
CA GLY A 183 -0.57 -20.10 -6.16
C GLY A 183 -1.58 -19.00 -5.84
N MET A 184 -2.01 -18.93 -4.58
CA MET A 184 -2.73 -17.79 -4.04
C MET A 184 -1.77 -17.05 -3.11
N GLU A 185 -1.27 -15.90 -3.55
CA GLU A 185 -0.54 -15.01 -2.65
C GLU A 185 -1.55 -14.17 -1.85
N ILE A 186 -1.43 -14.19 -0.52
CA ILE A 186 -2.20 -13.31 0.35
C ILE A 186 -1.61 -11.90 0.20
N GLY A 187 -2.32 -11.03 -0.51
CA GLY A 187 -1.87 -9.65 -0.71
C GLY A 187 -2.57 -8.95 -1.87
N VAL A 188 -2.35 -7.65 -1.96
CA VAL A 188 -2.87 -6.80 -3.04
C VAL A 188 -1.88 -6.81 -4.21
N GLY A 189 -2.34 -7.12 -5.42
CA GLY A 189 -1.50 -7.14 -6.63
C GLY A 189 -1.59 -8.41 -7.47
N GLY A 190 -2.58 -9.26 -7.18
CA GLY A 190 -2.82 -10.51 -7.93
C GLY A 190 -3.25 -10.31 -9.38
N GLY A 191 -2.92 -11.30 -10.23
CA GLY A 191 -3.32 -11.35 -11.62
C GLY A 191 -4.81 -11.71 -11.82
N PRO A 192 -5.27 -11.84 -13.08
CA PRO A 192 -6.67 -12.17 -13.39
C PRO A 192 -7.14 -13.51 -12.82
N ASP A 193 -6.24 -14.46 -12.68
CA ASP A 193 -6.45 -15.78 -12.08
C ASP A 193 -6.74 -15.68 -10.57
N VAL A 194 -5.95 -14.87 -9.85
CA VAL A 194 -6.20 -14.59 -8.42
C VAL A 194 -7.56 -13.92 -8.21
N ILE A 195 -7.91 -12.93 -9.03
CA ILE A 195 -9.21 -12.25 -8.96
C ILE A 195 -10.36 -13.23 -9.25
N ALA A 196 -10.17 -14.17 -10.19
CA ALA A 196 -11.18 -15.19 -10.49
C ALA A 196 -11.42 -16.12 -9.28
N LYS A 197 -10.33 -16.51 -8.58
CA LYS A 197 -10.40 -17.28 -7.32
C LYS A 197 -11.12 -16.51 -6.23
N GLU A 198 -10.81 -15.23 -6.04
CA GLU A 198 -11.45 -14.38 -5.04
C GLU A 198 -12.97 -14.22 -5.29
N HIS A 199 -13.38 -14.11 -6.55
CA HIS A 199 -14.80 -14.14 -6.88
C HIS A 199 -15.48 -15.46 -6.54
N LEU A 200 -14.79 -16.60 -6.70
CA LEU A 200 -15.30 -17.89 -6.26
C LEU A 200 -15.36 -17.95 -4.74
N ASN A 201 -14.32 -17.51 -4.06
CA ASN A 201 -14.25 -17.48 -2.59
C ASN A 201 -15.40 -16.69 -1.97
N ARG A 202 -15.75 -15.51 -2.54
CA ARG A 202 -16.93 -14.73 -2.10
C ARG A 202 -18.23 -15.51 -2.28
N ARG A 203 -18.39 -16.22 -3.41
CA ARG A 203 -19.61 -17.04 -3.64
C ARG A 203 -19.68 -18.23 -2.70
N ILE A 204 -18.54 -18.85 -2.36
CA ILE A 204 -18.47 -19.90 -1.35
C ILE A 204 -18.86 -19.35 0.02
N ARG A 205 -18.31 -18.20 0.43
CA ARG A 205 -18.66 -17.53 1.69
C ARG A 205 -20.18 -17.25 1.75
N ASP A 206 -20.72 -16.62 0.71
CA ASP A 206 -22.16 -16.26 0.65
C ASP A 206 -23.05 -17.52 0.72
N ALA A 207 -22.64 -18.62 0.08
CA ALA A 207 -23.35 -19.89 0.14
C ALA A 207 -23.29 -20.57 1.53
N MET A 208 -22.15 -20.44 2.23
CA MET A 208 -21.96 -20.99 3.57
C MET A 208 -22.62 -20.13 4.67
N ALA A 209 -22.83 -18.86 4.44
CA ALA A 209 -23.50 -17.93 5.35
C ALA A 209 -25.03 -17.85 5.14
N GLU A 210 -25.60 -18.60 4.20
CA GLU A 210 -27.00 -18.51 3.83
C GLU A 210 -27.95 -19.11 4.90
N GLY A 211 -28.80 -18.26 5.46
CA GLY A 211 -29.84 -18.69 6.44
C GLY A 211 -29.41 -18.54 7.90
N PRO A 212 -30.35 -18.82 8.84
CA PRO A 212 -30.03 -18.73 10.26
C PRO A 212 -29.18 -19.92 10.70
N ALA A 213 -28.01 -19.63 11.29
CA ALA A 213 -27.10 -20.64 11.83
C ALA A 213 -26.79 -20.38 13.32
N PRO A 214 -26.44 -21.41 14.10
CA PRO A 214 -25.99 -21.29 15.48
C PRO A 214 -24.56 -20.76 15.60
N TYR A 215 -24.00 -20.29 14.51
CA TYR A 215 -22.64 -19.77 14.39
C TYR A 215 -22.54 -18.62 13.40
N ASP A 216 -21.44 -17.91 13.45
CA ASP A 216 -21.03 -16.94 12.45
C ASP A 216 -19.81 -17.48 11.68
N ILE A 217 -19.65 -17.12 10.40
CA ILE A 217 -18.53 -17.55 9.54
C ILE A 217 -17.75 -16.31 9.08
N TRP A 218 -16.44 -16.41 9.19
CA TRP A 218 -15.50 -15.37 8.78
C TRP A 218 -14.55 -15.93 7.72
N GLY A 219 -14.46 -15.25 6.56
CA GLY A 219 -13.44 -15.56 5.55
C GLY A 219 -12.08 -15.02 5.96
N ILE A 220 -11.02 -15.85 5.87
CA ILE A 220 -9.68 -15.45 6.26
C ILE A 220 -8.91 -15.01 5.03
N ALA A 221 -8.86 -13.69 4.80
CA ALA A 221 -8.14 -13.06 3.67
C ALA A 221 -8.50 -13.66 2.28
N ILE A 222 -9.76 -14.05 2.09
CA ILE A 222 -10.20 -14.82 0.91
C ILE A 222 -10.36 -13.97 -0.37
N ASP A 223 -10.36 -12.64 -0.26
CA ASP A 223 -10.74 -11.69 -1.32
C ASP A 223 -10.02 -10.34 -1.24
N ALA A 224 -8.74 -10.33 -0.88
CA ALA A 224 -7.95 -9.13 -0.61
C ALA A 224 -7.89 -8.14 -1.80
N ASN A 225 -7.81 -8.64 -3.04
CA ASN A 225 -7.77 -7.75 -4.23
C ASN A 225 -9.15 -7.15 -4.53
N LEU A 226 -10.22 -7.93 -4.38
CA LEU A 226 -11.58 -7.42 -4.54
C LEU A 226 -11.93 -6.40 -3.45
N GLU A 227 -11.55 -6.66 -2.21
CA GLU A 227 -11.74 -5.72 -1.10
C GLU A 227 -10.96 -4.42 -1.36
N ALA A 228 -9.70 -4.52 -1.79
CA ALA A 228 -8.90 -3.36 -2.18
C ALA A 228 -9.52 -2.58 -3.36
N GLN A 229 -10.17 -3.26 -4.31
CA GLN A 229 -10.88 -2.61 -5.40
C GLN A 229 -12.13 -1.88 -4.90
N ASP A 230 -12.97 -2.53 -4.08
CA ASP A 230 -14.20 -1.97 -3.52
C ASP A 230 -13.89 -0.74 -2.64
N GLU A 231 -12.87 -0.82 -1.80
CA GLU A 231 -12.40 0.30 -0.99
C GLU A 231 -11.77 1.41 -1.84
N GLY A 232 -11.02 1.04 -2.89
CA GLY A 232 -10.45 1.99 -3.85
C GLY A 232 -11.51 2.81 -4.59
N GLU A 233 -12.65 2.22 -4.95
CA GLU A 233 -13.79 2.93 -5.51
C GLU A 233 -14.39 3.93 -4.50
N THR A 234 -14.49 3.54 -3.24
CA THR A 234 -14.93 4.42 -2.14
C THR A 234 -13.95 5.58 -1.91
N ALA A 235 -12.64 5.31 -1.99
CA ALA A 235 -11.61 6.34 -1.84
C ALA A 235 -11.65 7.41 -2.94
N GLY A 236 -12.19 7.11 -4.11
CA GLY A 236 -12.43 8.09 -5.19
C GLY A 236 -13.28 9.28 -4.76
N ILE A 237 -14.22 9.10 -3.82
CA ILE A 237 -15.04 10.17 -3.25
C ILE A 237 -14.17 11.22 -2.54
N PHE A 238 -13.09 10.80 -1.88
CA PHE A 238 -12.17 11.70 -1.19
C PHE A 238 -11.37 12.58 -2.17
N ILE A 239 -11.05 12.08 -3.38
CA ILE A 239 -10.48 12.90 -4.46
C ILE A 239 -11.44 14.03 -4.83
N MET A 240 -12.74 13.73 -4.98
CA MET A 240 -13.75 14.74 -5.27
C MET A 240 -13.81 15.82 -4.17
N PHE A 241 -13.88 15.43 -2.92
CA PHE A 241 -13.90 16.38 -1.80
C PHE A 241 -12.61 17.20 -1.69
N THR A 242 -11.46 16.61 -1.98
CA THR A 242 -10.17 17.31 -2.04
C THR A 242 -10.18 18.38 -3.12
N VAL A 243 -10.69 18.09 -4.32
CA VAL A 243 -10.86 19.09 -5.40
C VAL A 243 -11.78 20.22 -4.96
N ILE A 244 -12.93 19.89 -4.36
CA ILE A 244 -13.90 20.87 -3.87
C ILE A 244 -13.26 21.75 -2.80
N GLY A 245 -12.61 21.16 -1.80
CA GLY A 245 -11.94 21.87 -0.72
C GLY A 245 -10.84 22.81 -1.24
N ALA A 246 -9.95 22.32 -2.10
CA ALA A 246 -8.88 23.12 -2.69
C ALA A 246 -9.43 24.30 -3.53
N LEU A 247 -10.42 24.08 -4.38
CA LEU A 247 -11.04 25.14 -5.17
C LEU A 247 -11.83 26.14 -4.33
N LEU A 248 -12.44 25.72 -3.21
CA LEU A 248 -13.06 26.63 -2.26
C LEU A 248 -12.02 27.56 -1.63
N VAL A 249 -10.86 27.05 -1.22
CA VAL A 249 -9.77 27.87 -0.68
C VAL A 249 -9.27 28.85 -1.74
N VAL A 250 -9.07 28.42 -3.00
CA VAL A 250 -8.71 29.32 -4.11
C VAL A 250 -9.75 30.41 -4.31
N GLY A 251 -11.02 30.05 -4.35
CA GLY A 251 -12.12 31.00 -4.56
C GLY A 251 -12.25 32.03 -3.43
N LEU A 252 -12.07 31.60 -2.20
CA LEU A 252 -12.11 32.47 -1.01
C LEU A 252 -10.90 33.41 -0.97
N THR A 253 -9.70 32.89 -1.24
CA THR A 253 -8.45 33.67 -1.14
C THR A 253 -8.29 34.67 -2.29
N LEU A 254 -8.60 34.23 -3.52
CA LEU A 254 -8.50 35.10 -4.70
C LEU A 254 -9.75 35.95 -4.95
N LYS A 255 -10.87 35.64 -4.31
CA LYS A 255 -12.18 36.30 -4.47
C LYS A 255 -12.52 36.54 -5.96
N SER A 256 -12.22 35.55 -6.81
CA SER A 256 -12.36 35.63 -8.26
C SER A 256 -12.99 34.40 -8.84
N TYR A 257 -14.19 34.52 -9.37
CA TYR A 257 -14.89 33.46 -10.10
C TYR A 257 -14.03 32.84 -11.23
N TRP A 258 -13.43 33.76 -12.07
CA TRP A 258 -12.60 33.30 -13.18
C TRP A 258 -11.39 32.51 -12.78
N ALA A 259 -10.72 32.91 -11.70
CA ALA A 259 -9.59 32.16 -11.16
C ALA A 259 -10.00 30.75 -10.73
N THR A 260 -11.14 30.62 -10.02
CA THR A 260 -11.66 29.32 -9.59
C THR A 260 -12.05 28.43 -10.78
N ALA A 261 -12.73 29.00 -11.80
CA ALA A 261 -13.14 28.27 -12.99
C ALA A 261 -11.93 27.76 -13.80
N ILE A 262 -10.92 28.60 -13.99
CA ILE A 262 -9.68 28.21 -14.69
C ILE A 262 -8.92 27.14 -13.91
N CYS A 263 -8.80 27.28 -12.58
CA CYS A 263 -8.15 26.27 -11.74
C CYS A 263 -8.91 24.94 -11.78
N GLY A 264 -10.24 24.93 -11.68
CA GLY A 264 -11.03 23.71 -11.72
C GLY A 264 -10.87 22.94 -13.03
N ILE A 265 -10.92 23.65 -14.17
CA ILE A 265 -10.67 23.02 -15.49
C ILE A 265 -9.21 22.58 -15.61
N GLY A 266 -8.28 23.40 -15.09
CA GLY A 266 -6.86 23.06 -15.04
C GLY A 266 -6.58 21.76 -14.29
N LEU A 267 -7.22 21.54 -13.14
CA LEU A 267 -7.11 20.30 -12.37
C LEU A 267 -7.63 19.09 -13.17
N GLY A 268 -8.75 19.26 -13.88
CA GLY A 268 -9.25 18.19 -14.76
C GLY A 268 -8.28 17.87 -15.91
N LEU A 269 -7.68 18.90 -16.52
CA LEU A 269 -6.65 18.71 -17.56
C LEU A 269 -5.40 18.02 -17.01
N LEU A 270 -5.01 18.34 -15.77
CA LEU A 270 -3.89 17.67 -15.10
C LEU A 270 -4.13 16.17 -14.95
N MET A 271 -5.34 15.73 -14.59
CA MET A 271 -5.69 14.31 -14.53
C MET A 271 -5.53 13.63 -15.90
N ILE A 272 -5.97 14.30 -16.96
CA ILE A 272 -5.83 13.78 -18.33
C ILE A 272 -4.35 13.66 -18.70
N TRP A 273 -3.55 14.67 -18.39
CA TRP A 273 -2.10 14.67 -18.66
C TRP A 273 -1.37 13.59 -17.87
N LEU A 274 -1.65 13.48 -16.57
CA LEU A 274 -1.05 12.46 -15.72
C LEU A 274 -1.31 11.05 -16.29
N LYS A 275 -2.57 10.69 -16.53
CA LYS A 275 -2.92 9.37 -17.08
C LYS A 275 -2.38 9.16 -18.50
N GLY A 276 -2.39 10.20 -19.33
CA GLY A 276 -1.87 10.12 -20.71
C GLY A 276 -0.36 9.93 -20.76
N ILE A 277 0.40 10.74 -20.03
CA ILE A 277 1.87 10.67 -20.02
C ILE A 277 2.35 9.40 -19.31
N SER A 278 1.73 9.03 -18.18
CA SER A 278 2.05 7.77 -17.48
C SER A 278 1.85 6.56 -18.39
N GLY A 279 0.75 6.54 -19.17
CA GLY A 279 0.51 5.47 -20.13
C GLY A 279 1.51 5.46 -21.31
N LEU A 280 1.97 6.63 -21.77
CA LEU A 280 3.00 6.73 -22.83
C LEU A 280 4.38 6.22 -22.40
N ILE A 281 4.73 6.42 -21.14
CA ILE A 281 6.02 6.02 -20.55
C ILE A 281 5.96 4.56 -20.05
N GLY A 282 4.76 3.96 -20.01
CA GLY A 282 4.58 2.59 -19.52
C GLY A 282 4.61 2.46 -17.99
N LEU A 283 4.24 3.52 -17.25
CA LEU A 283 4.12 3.41 -15.81
C LEU A 283 2.96 2.47 -15.46
N LYS A 284 3.24 1.52 -14.58
CA LYS A 284 2.24 0.57 -14.09
C LYS A 284 1.27 1.28 -13.15
N SER A 285 0.03 0.81 -13.14
CA SER A 285 -1.00 1.25 -12.20
C SER A 285 -0.80 0.63 -10.81
N GLY A 286 -1.48 1.17 -9.80
CA GLY A 286 -1.48 0.62 -8.45
C GLY A 286 -2.27 1.53 -7.54
N LEU A 287 -2.83 0.98 -6.47
CA LEU A 287 -3.70 1.70 -5.53
C LEU A 287 -3.06 3.02 -5.04
N VAL A 288 -1.77 2.97 -4.69
CA VAL A 288 -0.99 4.14 -4.25
C VAL A 288 -0.86 5.19 -5.36
N ILE A 289 -0.57 4.77 -6.59
CA ILE A 289 -0.35 5.67 -7.73
C ILE A 289 -1.68 6.29 -8.16
N ASP A 290 -2.74 5.50 -8.19
CA ASP A 290 -4.04 5.94 -8.71
C ASP A 290 -4.81 6.86 -7.75
N LEU A 291 -4.52 6.83 -6.45
CA LEU A 291 -5.18 7.65 -5.43
C LEU A 291 -4.27 8.73 -4.84
N ILE A 292 -3.06 8.39 -4.41
CA ILE A 292 -2.18 9.33 -3.70
C ILE A 292 -1.59 10.37 -4.65
N VAL A 293 -1.16 9.99 -5.87
CA VAL A 293 -0.58 10.93 -6.83
C VAL A 293 -1.59 12.00 -7.26
N PRO A 294 -2.85 11.67 -7.65
CA PRO A 294 -3.87 12.67 -7.94
C PRO A 294 -4.12 13.67 -6.80
N ILE A 295 -4.23 13.21 -5.57
CA ILE A 295 -4.49 14.07 -4.41
C ILE A 295 -3.29 14.99 -4.15
N SER A 296 -2.07 14.46 -4.18
CA SER A 296 -0.85 15.24 -4.06
C SER A 296 -0.71 16.26 -5.18
N MET A 297 -1.03 15.89 -6.42
CA MET A 297 -1.02 16.76 -7.59
C MET A 297 -2.04 17.90 -7.48
N ILE A 298 -3.24 17.63 -6.96
CA ILE A 298 -4.27 18.67 -6.73
C ILE A 298 -3.74 19.70 -5.73
N SER A 299 -3.18 19.25 -4.62
CA SER A 299 -2.63 20.13 -3.58
C SER A 299 -1.48 20.99 -4.10
N LEU A 300 -0.46 20.39 -4.72
CA LEU A 300 0.69 21.07 -5.31
C LEU A 300 0.31 21.98 -6.48
N GLY A 301 -0.61 21.52 -7.34
CA GLY A 301 -1.06 22.31 -8.49
C GLY A 301 -1.76 23.59 -8.09
N VAL A 302 -2.59 23.53 -7.06
CA VAL A 302 -3.27 24.71 -6.50
C VAL A 302 -2.26 25.69 -5.92
N ASP A 303 -1.16 25.21 -5.37
CA ASP A 303 -0.07 26.04 -4.82
C ASP A 303 0.55 26.94 -5.90
N PHE A 304 0.96 26.38 -7.03
CA PHE A 304 1.45 27.14 -8.17
C PHE A 304 0.42 28.20 -8.65
N ALA A 305 -0.86 27.82 -8.71
CA ALA A 305 -1.93 28.74 -9.11
C ALA A 305 -2.10 29.89 -8.14
N VAL A 306 -2.13 29.62 -6.82
CA VAL A 306 -2.33 30.67 -5.80
C VAL A 306 -1.20 31.69 -5.85
N HIS A 307 0.06 31.25 -5.92
CA HIS A 307 1.20 32.15 -5.98
C HIS A 307 1.21 33.01 -7.26
N ALA A 308 1.02 32.40 -8.43
CA ALA A 308 1.04 33.10 -9.71
C ALA A 308 -0.16 34.04 -9.86
N LEU A 309 -1.37 33.62 -9.55
CA LEU A 309 -2.59 34.41 -9.70
C LEU A 309 -2.69 35.54 -8.67
N ARG A 310 -2.23 35.29 -7.43
CA ARG A 310 -2.20 36.33 -6.40
C ARG A 310 -1.24 37.48 -6.79
N ARG A 311 -0.03 37.11 -7.22
CA ARG A 311 0.96 38.13 -7.65
C ARG A 311 0.49 38.92 -8.86
N TYR A 312 -0.12 38.25 -9.86
CA TYR A 312 -0.76 38.93 -10.98
C TYR A 312 -1.83 39.94 -10.49
N LYS A 313 -2.67 39.54 -9.52
CA LYS A 313 -3.71 40.38 -8.97
C LYS A 313 -3.17 41.58 -8.18
N GLU A 314 -2.12 41.39 -7.38
CA GLU A 314 -1.43 42.49 -6.68
C GLU A 314 -0.96 43.57 -7.65
N GLU A 315 -0.33 43.15 -8.77
CA GLU A 315 0.12 44.13 -9.78
C GLU A 315 -1.03 44.78 -10.57
N LEU A 316 -2.12 44.06 -10.77
CA LEU A 316 -3.33 44.61 -11.39
C LEU A 316 -3.98 45.68 -10.49
N ASP A 317 -4.01 45.45 -9.18
CA ASP A 317 -4.53 46.37 -8.18
C ASP A 317 -3.65 47.63 -8.05
N ASN A 318 -2.35 47.54 -8.38
CA ASN A 318 -1.43 48.69 -8.49
C ASN A 318 -1.61 49.51 -9.78
N HIS A 319 -2.81 49.47 -10.37
CA HIS A 319 -3.22 50.27 -11.56
C HIS A 319 -2.46 49.99 -12.87
N GLN A 320 -1.87 48.81 -12.99
CA GLN A 320 -1.23 48.34 -14.22
C GLN A 320 -2.25 47.79 -15.22
N THR A 321 -1.93 47.89 -16.52
CA THR A 321 -2.71 47.17 -17.54
C THR A 321 -2.54 45.65 -17.36
N PRO A 322 -3.53 44.84 -17.74
CA PRO A 322 -3.45 43.38 -17.53
C PRO A 322 -2.16 42.73 -18.04
N ARG A 323 -1.65 43.17 -19.21
CA ARG A 323 -0.39 42.66 -19.78
C ARG A 323 0.83 43.07 -18.96
N ILE A 324 0.88 44.31 -18.51
CA ILE A 324 2.00 44.83 -17.70
C ILE A 324 1.95 44.18 -16.32
N ALA A 325 0.76 44.07 -15.71
CA ALA A 325 0.56 43.40 -14.45
C ALA A 325 1.01 41.91 -14.49
N LEU A 326 0.67 41.19 -15.58
CA LEU A 326 1.15 39.82 -15.76
C LEU A 326 2.67 39.75 -15.94
N LYS A 327 3.24 40.64 -16.77
CA LYS A 327 4.69 40.67 -16.99
C LYS A 327 5.46 40.92 -15.71
N ILE A 328 5.07 41.92 -14.93
CA ILE A 328 5.73 42.28 -13.66
C ILE A 328 5.46 41.15 -12.62
N GLY A 329 4.21 40.77 -12.46
CA GLY A 329 3.80 39.77 -11.47
C GLY A 329 4.46 38.43 -11.71
N LEU A 330 4.38 37.90 -12.94
CA LEU A 330 4.95 36.61 -13.27
C LEU A 330 6.49 36.62 -13.24
N SER A 331 7.14 37.70 -13.75
CA SER A 331 8.61 37.81 -13.66
C SER A 331 9.12 37.84 -12.23
N GLY A 332 8.34 38.35 -11.28
CA GLY A 332 8.70 38.41 -9.87
C GLY A 332 8.61 37.07 -9.13
N VAL A 333 7.74 36.16 -9.60
CA VAL A 333 7.54 34.85 -8.91
C VAL A 333 8.03 33.66 -9.75
N LEU A 334 8.21 33.82 -11.06
CA LEU A 334 8.54 32.69 -11.96
C LEU A 334 9.83 31.96 -11.56
N GLY A 335 10.83 32.71 -11.11
CA GLY A 335 12.08 32.15 -10.63
C GLY A 335 11.88 31.23 -9.43
N ALA A 336 11.10 31.64 -8.44
CA ALA A 336 10.76 30.84 -7.27
C ALA A 336 9.88 29.64 -7.65
N LEU A 337 8.89 29.82 -8.56
CA LEU A 337 8.03 28.73 -9.02
C LEU A 337 8.81 27.65 -9.81
N ILE A 338 9.77 28.06 -10.66
CA ILE A 338 10.64 27.11 -11.38
C ILE A 338 11.52 26.35 -10.38
N LEU A 339 12.04 27.07 -9.39
CA LEU A 339 12.88 26.46 -8.37
C LEU A 339 12.09 25.47 -7.51
N ALA A 340 10.89 25.83 -7.09
CA ALA A 340 9.95 24.96 -6.40
C ALA A 340 9.62 23.71 -7.25
N MET A 341 9.20 23.89 -8.49
CA MET A 341 8.97 22.76 -9.41
C MET A 341 10.20 21.84 -9.53
N ALA A 342 11.40 22.41 -9.62
CA ALA A 342 12.61 21.60 -9.77
C ALA A 342 12.98 20.87 -8.49
N THR A 343 12.84 21.49 -7.30
CA THR A 343 13.07 20.84 -6.00
C THR A 343 12.07 19.74 -5.74
N ASP A 344 10.78 19.94 -6.03
CA ASP A 344 9.73 18.93 -5.92
C ASP A 344 10.01 17.74 -6.85
N SER A 345 10.30 18.04 -8.14
CA SER A 345 10.60 16.99 -9.11
C SER A 345 11.81 16.15 -8.68
N ILE A 346 12.87 16.77 -8.16
CA ILE A 346 14.04 16.08 -7.64
C ILE A 346 13.68 15.23 -6.41
N ALA A 347 12.88 15.77 -5.49
CA ALA A 347 12.44 15.05 -4.29
C ALA A 347 11.63 13.80 -4.67
N PHE A 348 10.70 13.90 -5.62
CA PHE A 348 9.96 12.73 -6.10
C PHE A 348 10.83 11.75 -6.90
N LEU A 349 11.71 12.23 -7.76
CA LEU A 349 12.64 11.39 -8.53
C LEU A 349 13.69 10.71 -7.66
N SER A 350 13.97 11.18 -6.44
CA SER A 350 14.86 10.46 -5.51
C SER A 350 14.33 9.06 -5.17
N ASN A 351 13.02 8.82 -5.30
CA ASN A 351 12.40 7.51 -5.15
C ASN A 351 12.81 6.49 -6.23
N LEU A 352 13.44 6.94 -7.34
CA LEU A 352 14.08 6.03 -8.31
C LEU A 352 15.23 5.21 -7.70
N SER A 353 15.77 5.64 -6.55
CA SER A 353 16.78 4.89 -5.79
C SER A 353 16.18 3.72 -4.99
N SER A 354 14.85 3.60 -4.92
CA SER A 354 14.17 2.48 -4.28
C SER A 354 14.35 1.19 -5.06
N SER A 355 14.33 0.06 -4.35
CA SER A 355 14.18 -1.26 -4.98
C SER A 355 12.73 -1.68 -5.19
N ILE A 356 11.76 -0.97 -4.62
CA ILE A 356 10.32 -1.29 -4.70
C ILE A 356 9.71 -0.63 -5.93
N GLU A 357 9.18 -1.43 -6.86
CA GLU A 357 8.63 -0.96 -8.13
C GLU A 357 7.49 0.07 -7.95
N ALA A 358 6.60 -0.16 -6.98
CA ALA A 358 5.50 0.75 -6.66
C ALA A 358 6.02 2.15 -6.25
N VAL A 359 7.12 2.22 -5.50
CA VAL A 359 7.75 3.47 -5.06
C VAL A 359 8.43 4.20 -6.22
N ILE A 360 9.10 3.46 -7.13
CA ILE A 360 9.72 4.00 -8.35
C ILE A 360 8.66 4.63 -9.25
N HIS A 361 7.56 3.91 -9.51
CA HIS A 361 6.47 4.41 -10.36
C HIS A 361 5.73 5.57 -9.72
N PHE A 362 5.53 5.55 -8.38
CA PHE A 362 4.98 6.68 -7.64
C PHE A 362 5.85 7.93 -7.81
N GLY A 363 7.15 7.84 -7.57
CA GLY A 363 8.08 8.96 -7.71
C GLY A 363 8.09 9.55 -9.12
N SER A 364 8.08 8.68 -10.14
CA SER A 364 8.02 9.10 -11.55
C SER A 364 6.69 9.79 -11.89
N ALA A 365 5.57 9.22 -11.48
CA ALA A 365 4.23 9.78 -11.71
C ALA A 365 4.06 11.14 -11.00
N ALA A 366 4.55 11.26 -9.76
CA ALA A 366 4.50 12.50 -9.00
C ALA A 366 5.37 13.61 -9.61
N ALA A 367 6.57 13.29 -10.11
CA ALA A 367 7.41 14.25 -10.82
C ALA A 367 6.75 14.77 -12.11
N ILE A 368 6.10 13.88 -12.88
CA ILE A 368 5.30 14.27 -14.06
C ILE A 368 4.14 15.18 -13.64
N ALA A 369 3.46 14.85 -12.55
CA ALA A 369 2.34 15.62 -12.00
C ALA A 369 2.77 17.04 -11.60
N VAL A 370 3.93 17.19 -10.95
CA VAL A 370 4.51 18.50 -10.58
C VAL A 370 4.82 19.34 -11.81
N LEU A 371 5.50 18.79 -12.81
CA LEU A 371 5.82 19.48 -14.06
C LEU A 371 4.55 19.93 -14.79
N ALA A 372 3.57 19.04 -14.92
CA ALA A 372 2.28 19.35 -15.56
C ALA A 372 1.52 20.43 -14.77
N SER A 373 1.54 20.38 -13.43
CA SER A 373 0.92 21.36 -12.55
C SER A 373 1.53 22.75 -12.73
N PHE A 374 2.85 22.85 -12.73
CA PHE A 374 3.56 24.10 -12.99
C PHE A 374 3.17 24.68 -14.36
N LEU A 375 3.16 23.88 -15.44
CA LEU A 375 2.83 24.37 -16.78
C LEU A 375 1.37 24.83 -16.87
N ILE A 376 0.42 24.02 -16.40
CA ILE A 376 -1.02 24.30 -16.56
C ILE A 376 -1.48 25.37 -15.57
N LEU A 377 -1.17 25.23 -14.30
CA LEU A 377 -1.68 26.12 -13.25
C LEU A 377 -0.75 27.28 -12.93
N GLY A 378 0.57 27.10 -13.01
CA GLY A 378 1.54 28.16 -12.77
C GLY A 378 1.73 29.12 -13.94
N VAL A 379 1.60 28.64 -15.19
CA VAL A 379 1.88 29.46 -16.39
C VAL A 379 0.62 29.72 -17.21
N VAL A 380 -0.10 28.68 -17.64
CA VAL A 380 -1.26 28.83 -18.55
C VAL A 380 -2.45 29.49 -17.86
N ALA A 381 -2.73 29.17 -16.59
CA ALA A 381 -3.86 29.73 -15.86
C ALA A 381 -3.77 31.26 -15.67
N PRO A 382 -2.64 31.89 -15.23
CA PRO A 382 -2.51 33.33 -15.16
C PRO A 382 -2.54 33.99 -16.54
N MET A 383 -1.99 33.39 -17.60
CA MET A 383 -2.10 33.88 -18.96
C MET A 383 -3.56 33.92 -19.45
N THR A 384 -4.32 32.86 -19.14
CA THR A 384 -5.75 32.79 -19.47
C THR A 384 -6.56 33.84 -18.73
N LEU A 385 -6.30 34.02 -17.42
CA LEU A 385 -6.95 35.05 -16.61
C LEU A 385 -6.65 36.43 -17.12
N MET A 386 -5.40 36.73 -17.52
CA MET A 386 -5.01 37.99 -18.12
C MET A 386 -5.83 38.29 -19.39
N ARG A 387 -5.95 37.32 -20.32
CA ARG A 387 -6.75 37.44 -21.52
C ARG A 387 -8.22 37.71 -21.24
N ILE A 388 -8.80 37.02 -20.26
CA ILE A 388 -10.17 37.26 -19.85
C ILE A 388 -10.32 38.70 -19.29
N ASN A 389 -9.40 39.14 -18.45
CA ASN A 389 -9.43 40.51 -17.91
C ASN A 389 -9.29 41.60 -19.00
N GLU A 390 -8.44 41.37 -20.02
CA GLU A 390 -8.39 42.27 -21.20
C GLU A 390 -9.75 42.37 -21.89
N LEU A 391 -10.40 41.26 -22.18
CA LEU A 391 -11.71 41.21 -22.82
C LEU A 391 -12.80 41.87 -21.97
N VAL A 392 -12.78 41.68 -20.66
CA VAL A 392 -13.74 42.28 -19.71
C VAL A 392 -13.55 43.82 -19.70
N ILE A 393 -12.33 44.31 -19.66
CA ILE A 393 -12.02 45.75 -19.65
C ILE A 393 -12.43 46.38 -21.00
N THR A 394 -12.06 45.77 -22.13
CA THR A 394 -12.42 46.28 -23.47
C THR A 394 -13.93 46.27 -23.73
N SER A 395 -14.67 45.33 -23.11
CA SER A 395 -16.14 45.28 -23.23
C SER A 395 -16.88 46.37 -22.47
N GLY A 396 -16.22 47.16 -21.62
CA GLY A 396 -16.84 48.25 -20.84
C GLY A 396 -17.94 47.75 -19.89
N ILE A 397 -17.97 46.47 -19.54
CA ILE A 397 -18.93 45.91 -18.60
C ILE A 397 -18.51 46.34 -17.20
N ARG A 398 -19.18 47.35 -16.67
CA ARG A 398 -19.02 47.78 -15.28
C ARG A 398 -19.53 46.68 -14.37
N HIS A 399 -18.63 45.91 -13.79
CA HIS A 399 -19.00 45.12 -12.62
C HIS A 399 -19.34 46.13 -11.52
N LYS A 400 -20.61 46.30 -11.22
CA LYS A 400 -21.04 46.95 -10.00
C LYS A 400 -20.43 46.14 -8.86
N GLY A 401 -19.43 46.69 -8.19
CA GLY A 401 -18.58 46.04 -7.23
C GLY A 401 -19.24 45.61 -5.92
N ASN A 402 -20.47 45.22 -5.91
CA ASN A 402 -21.13 44.58 -4.78
C ASN A 402 -22.21 43.57 -5.24
N GLY A 403 -22.00 42.93 -6.38
CA GLY A 403 -22.77 41.76 -6.70
C GLY A 403 -22.53 40.76 -5.58
N CYS A 404 -23.50 40.62 -4.75
CA CYS A 404 -23.68 39.83 -3.56
C CYS A 404 -22.53 38.84 -3.29
N ALA A 405 -21.83 38.93 -2.15
CA ALA A 405 -20.85 37.96 -1.71
C ALA A 405 -21.41 36.51 -1.81
N ALA A 406 -22.74 36.38 -1.63
CA ALA A 406 -23.49 35.19 -1.86
C ALA A 406 -23.41 34.64 -3.30
N PHE A 407 -23.47 35.49 -4.32
CA PHE A 407 -23.36 35.05 -5.72
C PHE A 407 -21.95 34.59 -6.06
N ARG A 408 -20.92 35.25 -5.55
CA ARG A 408 -19.52 34.81 -5.70
C ARG A 408 -19.30 33.45 -5.01
N LEU A 409 -19.80 33.29 -3.80
CA LEU A 409 -19.71 32.02 -3.06
C LEU A 409 -20.47 30.90 -3.78
N ALA A 410 -21.71 31.16 -4.22
CA ALA A 410 -22.51 30.18 -4.94
C ALA A 410 -21.86 29.74 -6.27
N SER A 411 -21.31 30.70 -7.05
CA SER A 411 -20.64 30.39 -8.30
C SER A 411 -19.34 29.62 -8.09
N THR A 412 -18.56 29.99 -7.07
CA THR A 412 -17.35 29.26 -6.67
C THR A 412 -17.69 27.82 -6.26
N LEU A 413 -18.73 27.66 -5.45
CA LEU A 413 -19.19 26.33 -5.00
C LEU A 413 -19.70 25.48 -6.20
N SER A 414 -20.47 26.09 -7.12
CA SER A 414 -20.94 25.38 -8.33
C SER A 414 -19.78 24.90 -9.20
N VAL A 415 -18.77 25.74 -9.43
CA VAL A 415 -17.57 25.36 -10.18
C VAL A 415 -16.81 24.24 -9.47
N ALA A 416 -16.61 24.37 -8.16
CA ALA A 416 -15.87 23.40 -7.37
C ALA A 416 -16.56 22.03 -7.37
N ILE A 417 -17.89 21.99 -7.16
CA ILE A 417 -18.67 20.74 -7.21
C ILE A 417 -18.61 20.11 -8.61
N THR A 418 -18.83 20.92 -9.66
CA THR A 418 -18.82 20.39 -11.04
C THR A 418 -17.45 19.84 -11.44
N ALA A 419 -16.37 20.52 -11.07
CA ALA A 419 -15.02 20.06 -11.30
C ALA A 419 -14.72 18.78 -10.51
N GLY A 420 -15.11 18.71 -9.24
CA GLY A 420 -14.95 17.51 -8.40
C GLY A 420 -15.70 16.32 -8.95
N VAL A 421 -16.98 16.50 -9.34
CA VAL A 421 -17.78 15.45 -9.96
C VAL A 421 -17.20 14.99 -11.31
N ALA A 422 -16.70 15.91 -12.14
CA ALA A 422 -16.05 15.55 -13.41
C ALA A 422 -14.81 14.67 -13.18
N ILE A 423 -14.01 15.02 -12.20
CA ILE A 423 -12.77 14.30 -11.89
C ILE A 423 -13.06 12.91 -11.33
N ILE A 424 -14.01 12.78 -10.39
CA ILE A 424 -14.35 11.45 -9.84
C ILE A 424 -14.93 10.53 -10.93
N LEU A 425 -15.81 11.05 -11.78
CA LEU A 425 -16.38 10.26 -12.87
C LEU A 425 -15.30 9.83 -13.89
N MET A 426 -14.29 10.66 -14.09
CA MET A 426 -13.15 10.32 -14.96
C MET A 426 -12.26 9.23 -14.37
N VAL A 427 -12.12 9.20 -13.05
CA VAL A 427 -11.25 8.24 -12.34
C VAL A 427 -11.97 6.93 -12.05
N ALA A 428 -13.19 6.98 -11.47
CA ALA A 428 -13.86 5.83 -10.88
C ALA A 428 -14.91 5.18 -11.79
N VAL A 429 -15.56 5.93 -12.70
CA VAL A 429 -16.73 5.42 -13.45
C VAL A 429 -16.45 5.26 -14.94
N SER A 430 -16.13 6.37 -15.62
CA SER A 430 -15.88 6.37 -17.06
C SER A 430 -15.09 7.59 -17.49
N LYS A 431 -13.94 7.34 -18.11
CA LYS A 431 -13.06 8.39 -18.66
C LYS A 431 -13.83 9.30 -19.65
N LEU A 432 -14.71 8.72 -20.46
CA LEU A 432 -15.48 9.46 -21.45
C LEU A 432 -16.49 10.40 -20.79
N ILE A 433 -17.23 9.92 -19.79
CA ILE A 433 -18.26 10.70 -19.08
C ILE A 433 -17.60 11.85 -18.32
N GLY A 434 -16.51 11.59 -17.62
CA GLY A 434 -15.77 12.63 -16.90
C GLY A 434 -15.23 13.73 -17.82
N VAL A 435 -14.65 13.37 -18.97
CA VAL A 435 -14.18 14.33 -19.98
C VAL A 435 -15.33 15.12 -20.58
N LEU A 436 -16.48 14.51 -20.86
CA LEU A 436 -17.68 15.20 -21.35
C LEU A 436 -18.21 16.22 -20.32
N ILE A 437 -18.25 15.85 -19.03
CA ILE A 437 -18.69 16.78 -17.97
C ILE A 437 -17.69 17.91 -17.79
N LEU A 438 -16.39 17.63 -17.86
CA LEU A 438 -15.35 18.68 -17.81
C LEU A 438 -15.47 19.63 -19.00
N GLY A 439 -15.73 19.11 -20.21
CA GLY A 439 -16.02 19.90 -21.40
C GLY A 439 -17.28 20.76 -21.29
N THR A 440 -18.37 20.18 -20.74
CA THR A 440 -19.59 20.95 -20.46
C THR A 440 -19.38 22.00 -19.38
N ALA A 441 -18.60 21.71 -18.35
CA ALA A 441 -18.18 22.67 -17.34
C ALA A 441 -17.38 23.85 -17.95
N ALA A 442 -16.41 23.56 -18.82
CA ALA A 442 -15.66 24.58 -19.55
C ALA A 442 -16.59 25.43 -20.42
N LEU A 443 -17.55 24.82 -21.11
CA LEU A 443 -18.54 25.52 -21.92
C LEU A 443 -19.41 26.46 -21.07
N LEU A 444 -19.98 25.96 -19.98
CA LEU A 444 -20.90 26.70 -19.12
C LEU A 444 -20.20 27.80 -18.29
N PHE A 445 -19.03 27.52 -17.74
CA PHE A 445 -18.37 28.41 -16.80
C PHE A 445 -17.32 29.32 -17.44
N ILE A 446 -16.82 29.03 -18.62
CA ILE A 446 -15.84 29.89 -19.31
C ILE A 446 -16.38 30.37 -20.66
N VAL A 447 -16.76 29.44 -21.56
CA VAL A 447 -17.06 29.81 -22.96
C VAL A 447 -18.32 30.67 -23.07
N ILE A 448 -19.43 30.25 -22.48
CA ILE A 448 -20.70 31.00 -22.55
C ILE A 448 -20.58 32.38 -21.90
N PRO A 449 -20.03 32.57 -20.68
CA PRO A 449 -19.83 33.92 -20.13
C PRO A 449 -18.87 34.76 -20.97
N LEU A 450 -17.84 34.16 -21.57
CA LEU A 450 -16.90 34.88 -22.46
C LEU A 450 -17.58 35.34 -23.75
N VAL A 451 -18.34 34.48 -24.41
CA VAL A 451 -19.12 34.81 -25.61
C VAL A 451 -20.11 35.92 -25.30
N TYR A 452 -20.83 35.84 -24.19
CA TYR A 452 -21.73 36.90 -23.73
C TYR A 452 -21.01 38.25 -23.58
N ILE A 453 -19.81 38.26 -22.98
CA ILE A 453 -18.97 39.46 -22.83
C ILE A 453 -18.57 40.02 -24.22
N VAL A 454 -18.12 39.16 -25.14
CA VAL A 454 -17.68 39.58 -26.49
C VAL A 454 -18.88 40.11 -27.32
N MET A 455 -20.03 39.43 -27.31
CA MET A 455 -21.24 39.88 -28.02
C MET A 455 -21.75 41.22 -27.51
N LYS A 456 -21.69 41.44 -26.19
CA LYS A 456 -22.06 42.73 -25.61
C LYS A 456 -21.08 43.87 -25.95
N SER A 457 -19.81 43.55 -26.14
CA SER A 457 -18.77 44.47 -26.60
C SER A 457 -18.99 44.90 -28.05
N THR A 458 -19.39 44.01 -28.96
CA THR A 458 -19.61 44.29 -30.39
C THR A 458 -20.87 45.13 -30.66
N ASN A 459 -21.86 45.10 -29.75
CA ASN A 459 -23.11 45.86 -29.90
C ASN A 459 -23.06 47.31 -29.37
N ARG A 460 -21.94 47.79 -28.85
CA ARG A 460 -21.75 49.17 -28.46
C ARG A 460 -21.16 50.00 -29.60
N ASN A 461 -21.93 50.93 -30.15
CA ASN A 461 -21.48 51.90 -31.14
C ASN A 461 -20.30 52.75 -30.61
N ALA A 462 -19.35 53.03 -31.50
CA ALA A 462 -18.04 53.70 -31.27
C ALA A 462 -18.09 55.16 -30.76
N SER A 463 -19.17 55.64 -30.14
CA SER A 463 -19.38 57.05 -29.76
C SER A 463 -19.12 57.41 -28.29
N ASP A 464 -18.73 56.44 -27.48
CA ASP A 464 -18.39 56.73 -26.08
C ASP A 464 -16.88 56.48 -25.83
N HIS A 465 -16.05 57.43 -26.28
CA HIS A 465 -14.66 57.55 -25.83
C HIS A 465 -14.67 57.93 -24.35
N LEU A 466 -14.92 56.98 -23.48
CA LEU A 466 -14.83 57.18 -22.06
C LEU A 466 -13.37 57.14 -21.61
N ARG A 467 -12.94 58.20 -20.94
CA ARG A 467 -11.73 58.32 -20.15
C ARG A 467 -11.45 57.01 -19.37
N PRO A 468 -10.21 56.63 -19.21
CA PRO A 468 -9.85 55.52 -18.34
C PRO A 468 -10.27 55.86 -16.91
N ASN A 469 -11.47 55.48 -16.53
CA ASN A 469 -11.89 55.52 -15.15
C ASN A 469 -11.04 54.51 -14.40
N HIS A 470 -10.21 55.02 -13.51
CA HIS A 470 -9.52 54.23 -12.49
C HIS A 470 -10.49 53.23 -11.87
N LEU A 471 -10.23 51.98 -12.07
CA LEU A 471 -10.82 50.90 -11.28
C LEU A 471 -10.44 51.19 -9.82
N HIS A 472 -11.34 51.81 -9.05
CA HIS A 472 -11.26 51.75 -7.61
C HIS A 472 -11.48 50.28 -7.23
N SER A 473 -10.43 49.48 -7.29
CA SER A 473 -10.33 48.26 -6.55
C SER A 473 -10.01 48.67 -5.11
N THR A 474 -11.00 48.67 -4.24
CA THR A 474 -10.71 48.46 -2.84
C THR A 474 -9.94 47.12 -2.80
N SER A 475 -8.75 47.13 -2.24
CA SER A 475 -7.89 45.98 -2.10
C SER A 475 -8.67 44.86 -1.39
N ASP A 476 -9.37 44.04 -2.20
CA ASP A 476 -10.22 42.93 -1.70
C ASP A 476 -9.39 41.70 -1.33
N LEU A 477 -8.05 41.77 -1.43
CA LEU A 477 -7.16 40.70 -1.00
C LEU A 477 -7.23 40.53 0.53
N ILE A 478 -7.26 39.28 0.98
CA ILE A 478 -7.23 39.00 2.41
C ILE A 478 -5.88 39.48 2.95
N SER A 479 -5.89 40.47 3.83
CA SER A 479 -4.74 40.82 4.68
C SER A 479 -4.87 40.06 6.00
N ILE A 480 -3.83 39.36 6.38
CA ILE A 480 -3.76 38.69 7.68
C ILE A 480 -2.70 39.45 8.50
N PRO A 481 -3.07 40.50 9.24
CA PRO A 481 -2.09 41.28 10.01
C PRO A 481 -1.38 40.42 11.06
N GLN A 482 -1.99 39.30 11.46
CA GLN A 482 -1.40 38.35 12.41
C GLN A 482 -0.10 37.72 11.91
N THR A 483 0.11 37.54 10.60
CA THR A 483 1.37 37.00 10.05
C THR A 483 2.55 37.92 10.29
N GLU A 484 2.36 39.25 10.08
CA GLU A 484 3.40 40.23 10.34
C GLU A 484 3.73 40.34 11.83
N ILE A 485 2.71 40.33 12.69
CA ILE A 485 2.87 40.34 14.16
C ILE A 485 3.63 39.09 14.63
N LEU A 486 3.25 37.91 14.13
CA LEU A 486 3.86 36.63 14.50
C LEU A 486 5.34 36.57 14.10
N VAL A 487 5.66 36.92 12.86
CA VAL A 487 7.04 36.89 12.34
C VAL A 487 7.90 37.94 13.04
N THR A 488 7.36 39.14 13.31
CA THR A 488 8.08 40.20 14.02
C THR A 488 8.36 39.79 15.46
N ALA A 489 7.40 39.21 16.17
CA ALA A 489 7.58 38.70 17.52
C ALA A 489 8.63 37.57 17.57
N ALA A 490 8.60 36.63 16.63
CA ALA A 490 9.58 35.57 16.52
C ALA A 490 11.00 36.09 16.28
N THR A 491 11.18 37.05 15.38
CA THR A 491 12.49 37.63 15.06
C THR A 491 13.05 38.51 16.17
N THR A 492 12.20 39.15 16.96
CA THR A 492 12.61 39.89 18.16
C THR A 492 13.22 38.98 19.23
N HIS A 493 12.74 37.71 19.30
CA HIS A 493 13.24 36.72 20.23
C HIS A 493 13.95 35.54 19.51
N SER A 494 14.69 35.84 18.42
CA SER A 494 15.26 34.84 17.52
C SER A 494 16.09 33.76 18.21
N LYS A 495 16.89 34.10 19.21
CA LYS A 495 17.69 33.10 19.97
C LYS A 495 16.81 32.12 20.75
N LEU A 496 15.73 32.62 21.37
CA LEU A 496 14.79 31.75 22.11
C LEU A 496 14.05 30.81 21.16
N VAL A 497 13.58 31.31 20.02
CA VAL A 497 12.91 30.50 18.98
C VAL A 497 13.83 29.39 18.48
N LEU A 498 15.08 29.69 18.16
CA LEU A 498 16.05 28.70 17.70
C LEU A 498 16.39 27.65 18.77
N ILE A 499 16.48 28.04 20.05
CA ILE A 499 16.70 27.09 21.16
C ILE A 499 15.49 26.18 21.32
N ILE A 500 14.27 26.71 21.28
CA ILE A 500 13.03 25.90 21.35
C ILE A 500 12.97 24.92 20.19
N ALA A 501 13.24 25.37 18.95
CA ALA A 501 13.24 24.53 17.76
C ALA A 501 14.29 23.41 17.87
N ALA A 502 15.49 23.72 18.33
CA ALA A 502 16.56 22.74 18.54
C ALA A 502 16.18 21.70 19.62
N THR A 503 15.61 22.15 20.73
CA THR A 503 15.17 21.28 21.83
C THR A 503 14.05 20.34 21.38
N LEU A 504 13.03 20.88 20.69
CA LEU A 504 11.94 20.09 20.12
C LEU A 504 12.47 19.05 19.12
N THR A 505 13.44 19.45 18.30
CA THR A 505 14.08 18.52 17.34
C THR A 505 14.83 17.41 18.05
N ALA A 506 15.59 17.71 19.10
CA ALA A 506 16.33 16.69 19.87
C ALA A 506 15.35 15.67 20.49
N ILE A 507 14.25 16.13 21.06
CA ILE A 507 13.18 15.27 21.61
C ILE A 507 12.54 14.43 20.49
N SER A 508 12.22 15.04 19.35
CA SER A 508 11.60 14.35 18.22
C SER A 508 12.53 13.29 17.62
N VAL A 509 13.82 13.57 17.47
CA VAL A 509 14.82 12.59 17.00
C VAL A 509 14.93 11.41 17.96
N PHE A 510 14.89 11.66 19.28
CA PHE A 510 14.92 10.59 20.28
C PHE A 510 13.75 9.61 20.11
N TYR A 511 12.55 10.11 19.79
CA TYR A 511 11.39 9.26 19.51
C TYR A 511 11.42 8.67 18.08
N ALA A 512 11.88 9.43 17.10
CA ALA A 512 11.94 8.97 15.71
C ALA A 512 12.87 7.75 15.51
N VAL A 513 13.96 7.68 16.25
CA VAL A 513 14.90 6.53 16.21
C VAL A 513 14.25 5.24 16.77
N LYS A 514 13.22 5.37 17.58
CA LYS A 514 12.48 4.23 18.14
C LYS A 514 11.34 3.75 17.23
N LEU A 515 11.11 4.42 16.10
CA LEU A 515 10.06 4.05 15.16
C LEU A 515 10.51 2.82 14.37
N GLU A 516 9.90 1.70 14.64
CA GLU A 516 10.17 0.44 13.98
C GLU A 516 9.30 0.28 12.72
N PRO A 517 9.85 -0.28 11.63
CA PRO A 517 9.04 -0.61 10.47
C PRO A 517 8.11 -1.77 10.80
N THR A 518 6.84 -1.60 10.49
CA THR A 518 5.82 -2.64 10.66
C THR A 518 5.09 -2.87 9.35
N PHE A 519 4.64 -4.10 9.15
CA PHE A 519 3.77 -4.47 8.05
C PHE A 519 2.65 -5.32 8.62
N ASP A 520 1.45 -4.77 8.64
CA ASP A 520 0.24 -5.53 8.92
C ASP A 520 -0.71 -5.38 7.72
N VAL A 521 -1.23 -6.50 7.23
CA VAL A 521 -2.21 -6.50 6.12
C VAL A 521 -3.45 -5.68 6.50
N LYS A 522 -3.81 -5.65 7.79
CA LYS A 522 -4.93 -4.85 8.32
C LYS A 522 -4.76 -3.34 8.13
N ASP A 523 -3.52 -2.84 8.04
CA ASP A 523 -3.26 -1.42 7.78
C ASP A 523 -3.74 -0.97 6.39
N PHE A 524 -3.98 -1.91 5.47
CA PHE A 524 -4.42 -1.64 4.10
C PHE A 524 -5.93 -1.54 3.95
N PHE A 525 -6.71 -2.08 4.88
CA PHE A 525 -8.17 -2.25 4.75
C PHE A 525 -8.92 -1.57 5.88
N ASP A 526 -10.20 -1.20 5.64
CA ASP A 526 -11.07 -0.65 6.67
C ASP A 526 -11.19 -1.66 7.83
N SER A 527 -11.01 -1.19 9.05
CA SER A 527 -11.17 -2.00 10.28
C SER A 527 -12.57 -2.62 10.43
N LYS A 528 -13.55 -2.14 9.65
CA LYS A 528 -14.91 -2.68 9.61
C LYS A 528 -15.16 -3.63 8.45
N SER A 529 -14.18 -3.84 7.56
CA SER A 529 -14.31 -4.80 6.48
C SER A 529 -14.38 -6.21 7.03
N GLU A 530 -15.12 -7.09 6.34
CA GLU A 530 -15.22 -8.50 6.74
C GLU A 530 -13.84 -9.18 6.76
N MET A 531 -12.96 -8.78 5.87
CA MET A 531 -11.60 -9.28 5.81
C MET A 531 -10.81 -8.97 7.09
N VAL A 532 -10.84 -7.71 7.58
CA VAL A 532 -10.13 -7.32 8.80
C VAL A 532 -10.75 -7.98 10.03
N ILE A 533 -12.09 -8.02 10.09
CA ILE A 533 -12.80 -8.72 11.17
C ILE A 533 -12.43 -10.21 11.16
N GLY A 534 -12.38 -10.86 10.00
CA GLY A 534 -11.98 -12.26 9.87
C GLY A 534 -10.55 -12.51 10.36
N LEU A 535 -9.61 -11.61 10.02
CA LEU A 535 -8.24 -11.66 10.53
C LEU A 535 -8.16 -11.40 12.04
N ASP A 536 -8.96 -10.47 12.60
CA ASP A 536 -9.03 -10.26 14.03
C ASP A 536 -9.58 -11.48 14.78
N LYS A 537 -10.60 -12.13 14.19
CA LYS A 537 -11.16 -13.38 14.73
C LYS A 537 -10.18 -14.55 14.63
N LEU A 538 -9.40 -14.63 13.55
CA LEU A 538 -8.30 -15.59 13.45
C LEU A 538 -7.27 -15.36 14.56
N ASP A 539 -6.89 -14.10 14.78
CA ASP A 539 -5.97 -13.72 15.84
C ASP A 539 -6.50 -14.07 17.23
N GLU A 540 -7.80 -13.88 17.45
CA GLU A 540 -8.45 -14.22 18.72
C GLU A 540 -8.46 -15.72 18.99
N HIS A 541 -8.80 -16.53 17.99
CA HIS A 541 -9.07 -17.95 18.16
C HIS A 541 -7.88 -18.85 17.84
N VAL A 542 -7.05 -18.52 16.87
CA VAL A 542 -5.86 -19.30 16.47
C VAL A 542 -4.59 -18.68 17.04
N GLY A 543 -4.44 -17.36 16.90
CA GLY A 543 -3.24 -16.63 17.36
C GLY A 543 -1.97 -17.11 16.66
N ASP A 544 -0.87 -17.11 17.40
CA ASP A 544 0.45 -17.54 16.91
C ASP A 544 0.71 -19.06 17.10
N ASN A 545 -0.28 -19.83 17.56
CA ASN A 545 -0.06 -21.23 17.94
C ASN A 545 0.31 -22.15 16.75
N GLY A 546 -0.16 -21.81 15.53
CA GLY A 546 0.19 -22.59 14.33
C GLY A 546 1.47 -22.10 13.64
N GLY A 547 1.94 -20.89 13.94
CA GLY A 547 3.04 -20.25 13.23
C GLY A 547 2.69 -19.84 11.80
N GLU A 548 3.63 -19.17 11.12
CA GLU A 548 3.58 -18.92 9.68
C GLU A 548 4.57 -19.81 8.95
N PRO A 549 4.23 -20.31 7.73
CA PRO A 549 5.11 -21.22 7.01
C PRO A 549 6.35 -20.50 6.45
N GLY A 550 7.51 -20.94 6.89
CA GLY A 550 8.78 -20.73 6.22
C GLY A 550 9.13 -21.92 5.34
N VAL A 551 9.90 -21.70 4.29
CA VAL A 551 10.33 -22.74 3.34
C VAL A 551 11.82 -22.65 3.11
N VAL A 552 12.51 -23.78 3.25
CA VAL A 552 13.85 -23.96 2.71
C VAL A 552 13.72 -24.55 1.32
N TYR A 553 14.11 -23.77 0.32
CA TYR A 553 14.23 -24.20 -1.06
C TYR A 553 15.56 -24.92 -1.26
N ILE A 554 15.52 -26.12 -1.83
CA ILE A 554 16.71 -26.93 -2.12
C ILE A 554 16.67 -27.35 -3.59
N ARG A 555 17.77 -27.10 -4.32
CA ARG A 555 17.97 -27.51 -5.69
C ARG A 555 19.28 -28.29 -5.81
N GLY A 556 19.28 -29.39 -6.60
CA GLY A 556 20.46 -30.19 -6.85
C GLY A 556 20.12 -31.57 -7.42
N ASN A 557 21.11 -32.47 -7.41
CA ASN A 557 20.91 -33.87 -7.81
C ASN A 557 20.24 -34.67 -6.71
N LEU A 558 18.93 -34.45 -6.53
CA LEU A 558 18.15 -35.02 -5.42
C LEU A 558 17.75 -36.48 -5.62
N THR A 559 18.07 -37.12 -6.75
CA THR A 559 17.92 -38.56 -6.96
C THR A 559 19.12 -39.37 -6.46
N ASP A 560 20.17 -38.71 -5.93
CA ASP A 560 21.28 -39.36 -5.28
C ASP A 560 20.95 -39.59 -3.78
N PRO A 561 21.07 -40.83 -3.25
CA PRO A 561 20.82 -41.10 -1.84
C PRO A 561 21.62 -40.20 -0.86
N GLN A 562 22.84 -39.82 -1.23
CA GLN A 562 23.66 -38.96 -0.36
C GLN A 562 23.06 -37.53 -0.23
N ALA A 563 22.45 -36.99 -1.27
CA ALA A 563 21.75 -35.71 -1.21
C ALA A 563 20.52 -35.80 -0.29
N VAL A 564 19.73 -36.88 -0.40
CA VAL A 564 18.54 -37.09 0.45
C VAL A 564 18.97 -37.31 1.92
N MET A 565 20.08 -38.02 2.20
CA MET A 565 20.62 -38.12 3.56
C MET A 565 21.08 -36.76 4.11
N ALA A 566 21.72 -35.93 3.31
CA ALA A 566 22.09 -34.58 3.73
C ALA A 566 20.85 -33.70 4.09
N ILE A 567 19.78 -33.80 3.29
CA ILE A 567 18.50 -33.13 3.57
C ILE A 567 17.86 -33.70 4.84
N SER A 568 17.90 -35.02 5.05
CA SER A 568 17.40 -35.69 6.28
C SER A 568 18.13 -35.18 7.52
N ALA A 569 19.46 -35.07 7.48
CA ALA A 569 20.27 -34.51 8.56
C ALA A 569 19.93 -33.04 8.83
N PHE A 570 19.68 -32.25 7.77
CA PHE A 570 19.22 -30.87 7.89
C PHE A 570 17.85 -30.81 8.60
N ILE A 571 16.87 -31.62 8.21
CA ILE A 571 15.54 -31.66 8.86
C ILE A 571 15.66 -31.99 10.35
N GLU A 572 16.53 -32.91 10.72
CA GLU A 572 16.78 -33.26 12.14
C GLU A 572 17.40 -32.06 12.89
N SER A 573 18.24 -31.24 12.21
CA SER A 573 18.85 -30.07 12.82
C SER A 573 17.83 -28.94 13.12
N LEU A 574 16.68 -28.90 12.43
CA LEU A 574 15.64 -27.92 12.69
C LEU A 574 15.11 -27.94 14.12
N ARG A 575 15.20 -29.08 14.81
CA ARG A 575 14.84 -29.22 16.25
C ARG A 575 15.73 -28.40 17.18
N THR A 576 16.92 -28.01 16.74
CA THR A 576 17.87 -27.25 17.55
C THR A 576 17.77 -25.76 17.34
N ILE A 577 16.86 -25.32 16.46
CA ILE A 577 16.73 -23.94 16.04
C ILE A 577 15.61 -23.27 16.83
N ASP A 578 15.93 -22.15 17.47
CA ASP A 578 14.97 -21.37 18.22
C ASP A 578 13.81 -20.87 17.32
N TYR A 579 12.62 -20.84 17.88
CA TYR A 579 11.39 -20.33 17.21
C TYR A 579 10.89 -21.16 16.02
N ILE A 580 11.25 -22.41 15.90
CA ILE A 580 10.57 -23.37 15.02
C ILE A 580 9.54 -24.15 15.82
N ALA A 581 8.33 -24.29 15.28
CA ALA A 581 7.25 -24.99 15.95
C ALA A 581 7.55 -26.50 16.03
N GLU A 582 7.40 -27.06 17.22
CA GLU A 582 7.51 -28.49 17.46
C GLU A 582 6.13 -29.12 17.65
N THR A 583 5.97 -30.34 17.17
CA THR A 583 4.80 -31.16 17.47
C THR A 583 4.81 -31.55 18.96
N PRO A 584 3.68 -31.99 19.53
CA PRO A 584 3.64 -32.49 20.89
C PRO A 584 4.57 -33.71 21.16
N SER A 585 5.01 -34.40 20.11
CA SER A 585 6.01 -35.47 20.17
C SER A 585 7.46 -34.99 20.14
N GLY A 586 7.70 -33.69 20.02
CA GLY A 586 9.05 -33.08 19.95
C GLY A 586 9.70 -33.19 18.55
N SER A 587 8.94 -33.50 17.51
CA SER A 587 9.42 -33.48 16.12
C SER A 587 9.03 -32.15 15.45
N VAL A 588 9.82 -31.69 14.49
CA VAL A 588 9.46 -30.54 13.65
C VAL A 588 8.57 -31.00 12.49
N THR A 589 7.49 -30.30 12.24
CA THR A 589 6.67 -30.54 11.04
C THR A 589 7.43 -29.98 9.82
N ALA A 590 7.97 -30.89 9.00
CA ALA A 590 8.76 -30.52 7.81
C ALA A 590 7.95 -30.56 6.51
N GLY A 591 6.63 -30.67 6.59
CA GLY A 591 5.76 -30.86 5.43
C GLY A 591 6.09 -32.14 4.63
N LEU A 592 5.32 -32.42 3.58
CA LEU A 592 5.69 -33.49 2.65
C LEU A 592 6.91 -33.08 1.82
N ASN A 593 7.96 -33.88 1.80
CA ASN A 593 9.22 -33.58 1.14
C ASN A 593 9.87 -34.89 0.61
N ILE A 594 10.97 -34.76 -0.10
CA ILE A 594 11.63 -35.89 -0.75
C ILE A 594 12.04 -37.00 0.25
N VAL A 595 12.43 -36.67 1.47
CA VAL A 595 12.82 -37.64 2.51
C VAL A 595 11.62 -38.47 2.95
N ASN A 596 10.50 -37.79 3.26
CA ASN A 596 9.25 -38.46 3.65
C ASN A 596 8.74 -39.37 2.53
N ILE A 597 8.76 -38.90 1.28
CA ILE A 597 8.32 -39.69 0.11
C ILE A 597 9.19 -40.91 -0.06
N SER A 598 10.53 -40.77 0.01
CA SER A 598 11.46 -41.88 -0.08
C SER A 598 11.20 -42.94 1.02
N ASN A 599 11.00 -42.47 2.26
CA ASN A 599 10.67 -43.34 3.40
C ASN A 599 9.35 -44.12 3.20
N ILE A 600 8.30 -43.43 2.70
CA ILE A 600 7.00 -44.07 2.43
C ILE A 600 7.10 -45.09 1.29
N ILE A 601 7.86 -44.82 0.23
CA ILE A 601 8.10 -45.74 -0.88
C ILE A 601 8.85 -46.99 -0.36
N SER A 602 9.96 -46.78 0.36
CA SER A 602 10.78 -47.87 0.91
C SER A 602 10.01 -48.74 1.91
N ALA A 603 9.05 -48.16 2.62
CA ALA A 603 8.17 -48.88 3.54
C ALA A 603 6.97 -49.59 2.86
N SER A 604 6.74 -49.40 1.52
CA SER A 604 5.60 -49.95 0.79
C SER A 604 5.96 -51.13 -0.10
N PRO A 605 5.76 -52.40 0.36
CA PRO A 605 6.00 -53.59 -0.47
C PRO A 605 5.17 -53.63 -1.76
N ALA A 606 3.95 -53.08 -1.74
CA ALA A 606 3.07 -53.05 -2.91
C ALA A 606 3.63 -52.09 -3.98
N THR A 607 4.09 -50.90 -3.60
CA THR A 607 4.72 -49.96 -4.51
C THR A 607 6.04 -50.53 -5.06
N ILE A 608 6.91 -51.08 -4.21
CA ILE A 608 8.18 -51.71 -4.64
C ILE A 608 7.94 -52.81 -5.67
N ALA A 609 6.94 -53.71 -5.41
CA ALA A 609 6.61 -54.76 -6.35
C ALA A 609 6.14 -54.26 -7.72
N THR A 610 5.34 -53.18 -7.72
CA THR A 610 4.85 -52.54 -8.94
C THR A 610 5.99 -51.90 -9.72
N ILE A 611 6.83 -51.10 -9.05
CA ILE A 611 8.02 -50.48 -9.67
C ILE A 611 8.91 -51.55 -10.29
N THR A 612 9.20 -52.61 -9.55
CA THR A 612 10.04 -53.74 -10.02
C THR A 612 9.44 -54.41 -11.26
N SER A 613 8.11 -54.59 -11.29
CA SER A 613 7.44 -55.22 -12.42
C SER A 613 7.43 -54.36 -13.68
N GLU A 614 7.37 -53.03 -13.56
CA GLU A 614 7.27 -52.10 -14.70
C GLU A 614 8.65 -51.62 -15.20
N THR A 615 9.57 -51.37 -14.27
CA THR A 615 10.90 -50.82 -14.62
C THR A 615 12.00 -51.84 -14.71
N GLY A 616 11.78 -53.04 -14.07
CA GLY A 616 12.82 -54.04 -13.90
C GLY A 616 13.84 -53.73 -12.79
N ILE A 617 13.70 -52.60 -12.10
CA ILE A 617 14.62 -52.17 -11.04
C ILE A 617 14.04 -52.60 -9.68
N LEU A 618 14.79 -53.38 -8.94
CA LEU A 618 14.42 -53.78 -7.57
C LEU A 618 14.82 -52.66 -6.59
N ILE A 619 13.86 -52.09 -5.91
CA ILE A 619 14.11 -51.12 -4.85
C ILE A 619 14.52 -51.85 -3.58
N THR A 620 15.68 -51.50 -3.02
CA THR A 620 16.23 -52.06 -1.78
C THR A 620 16.65 -50.94 -0.85
N ASP A 621 16.48 -51.16 0.45
CA ASP A 621 16.94 -50.31 1.55
C ASP A 621 17.63 -51.26 2.56
N THR A 622 18.92 -51.52 2.30
CA THR A 622 19.66 -52.52 3.07
C THR A 622 20.15 -52.03 4.42
N ASN A 623 20.30 -50.73 4.56
CA ASN A 623 20.72 -50.06 5.80
C ASN A 623 19.55 -49.62 6.69
N HIS A 624 18.32 -49.74 6.21
CA HIS A 624 17.06 -49.37 6.90
C HIS A 624 16.99 -47.86 7.27
N ASP A 625 17.53 -47.00 6.46
CA ASP A 625 17.42 -45.55 6.64
C ASP A 625 16.20 -44.93 5.93
N GLY A 626 15.40 -45.77 5.25
CA GLY A 626 14.21 -45.35 4.51
C GLY A 626 14.49 -44.76 3.12
N ILE A 627 15.74 -44.79 2.67
CA ILE A 627 16.17 -44.26 1.37
C ILE A 627 16.65 -45.44 0.50
N PRO A 628 16.25 -45.52 -0.78
CA PRO A 628 16.77 -46.56 -1.69
C PRO A 628 18.29 -46.53 -1.81
N ASP A 629 18.93 -47.70 -1.89
CA ASP A 629 20.38 -47.90 -1.77
C ASP A 629 21.19 -47.24 -2.94
N SER A 630 20.57 -46.92 -4.09
CA SER A 630 21.30 -46.39 -5.24
C SER A 630 20.52 -45.28 -5.96
N ARG A 631 21.24 -44.44 -6.68
CA ARG A 631 20.67 -43.39 -7.52
C ARG A 631 19.64 -43.90 -8.51
N GLU A 632 19.96 -45.01 -9.21
CA GLU A 632 19.06 -45.62 -10.20
C GLU A 632 17.74 -46.08 -9.57
N GLN A 633 17.81 -46.66 -8.36
CA GLN A 633 16.62 -47.08 -7.61
C GLN A 633 15.79 -45.89 -7.13
N LEU A 634 16.42 -44.84 -6.59
CA LEU A 634 15.72 -43.66 -6.11
C LEU A 634 15.07 -42.85 -7.26
N ASP A 635 15.78 -42.71 -8.40
CA ASP A 635 15.24 -42.06 -9.58
C ASP A 635 14.02 -42.82 -10.13
N ALA A 636 14.11 -44.15 -10.27
CA ALA A 636 12.99 -44.99 -10.72
C ALA A 636 11.81 -44.91 -9.72
N ALA A 637 12.08 -44.89 -8.43
CA ALA A 637 11.07 -44.78 -7.38
C ALA A 637 10.31 -43.46 -7.41
N LEU A 638 11.02 -42.34 -7.52
CA LEU A 638 10.42 -41.03 -7.59
C LEU A 638 9.68 -40.79 -8.92
N ALA A 639 10.29 -41.16 -10.05
CA ALA A 639 9.67 -41.02 -11.36
C ALA A 639 8.35 -41.80 -11.46
N PHE A 640 8.35 -43.08 -11.02
CA PHE A 640 7.14 -43.90 -10.94
C PHE A 640 6.08 -43.24 -10.04
N SER A 641 6.48 -42.82 -8.83
CA SER A 641 5.54 -42.30 -7.84
C SER A 641 4.90 -40.96 -8.27
N ILE A 642 5.62 -40.12 -9.01
CA ILE A 642 5.07 -38.85 -9.60
C ILE A 642 3.97 -39.15 -10.62
N GLU A 643 4.01 -40.28 -11.32
CA GLU A 643 3.01 -40.68 -12.31
C GLU A 643 1.85 -41.49 -11.72
N HIS A 644 2.14 -42.41 -10.76
CA HIS A 644 1.20 -43.39 -10.29
C HIS A 644 0.80 -43.24 -8.81
N GLY A 645 1.52 -42.46 -8.03
CA GLY A 645 1.36 -42.35 -6.58
C GLY A 645 2.06 -43.48 -5.81
N VAL A 646 1.81 -43.55 -4.49
CA VAL A 646 2.35 -44.57 -3.59
C VAL A 646 1.19 -45.37 -3.01
N LEU A 647 1.30 -46.70 -3.04
CA LEU A 647 0.31 -47.65 -2.51
C LEU A 647 0.61 -47.98 -1.05
N GLY A 648 -0.40 -48.08 -0.22
CA GLY A 648 -0.29 -48.62 1.14
C GLY A 648 -0.14 -50.15 1.18
N PRO A 649 0.09 -50.74 2.36
CA PRO A 649 0.25 -52.20 2.54
C PRO A 649 -0.98 -53.00 2.12
N ASP A 650 -2.16 -52.39 2.13
CA ASP A 650 -3.45 -52.98 1.75
C ASP A 650 -3.77 -52.76 0.26
N GLY A 651 -2.89 -52.09 -0.52
CA GLY A 651 -3.07 -51.79 -1.93
C GLY A 651 -3.95 -50.53 -2.17
N THR A 652 -4.36 -49.84 -1.14
CA THR A 652 -5.01 -48.53 -1.27
C THR A 652 -3.99 -47.43 -1.58
N THR A 653 -4.40 -46.36 -2.23
CA THR A 653 -3.51 -45.23 -2.51
C THR A 653 -3.21 -44.47 -1.23
N MET A 654 -1.94 -44.41 -0.84
CA MET A 654 -1.45 -43.68 0.34
C MET A 654 -1.06 -42.24 0.00
N LEU A 655 -0.38 -42.05 -1.14
CA LEU A 655 -0.09 -40.71 -1.70
C LEU A 655 -0.53 -40.69 -3.16
N ILE A 656 -1.30 -39.68 -3.51
CA ILE A 656 -1.68 -39.46 -4.92
C ILE A 656 -0.55 -38.73 -5.66
N PRO A 657 -0.45 -38.85 -7.02
CA PRO A 657 0.57 -38.19 -7.82
C PRO A 657 0.70 -36.69 -7.58
N ASP A 658 -0.41 -36.00 -7.39
CA ASP A 658 -0.43 -34.57 -7.17
C ASP A 658 0.24 -34.12 -5.87
N GLN A 659 0.09 -34.89 -4.80
CA GLN A 659 0.77 -34.62 -3.52
C GLN A 659 2.30 -34.75 -3.68
N ILE A 660 2.76 -35.73 -4.44
CA ILE A 660 4.18 -35.94 -4.70
C ILE A 660 4.75 -34.80 -5.56
N ARG A 661 4.00 -34.38 -6.59
CA ARG A 661 4.37 -33.24 -7.44
C ARG A 661 4.43 -31.91 -6.69
N GLN A 662 3.70 -31.77 -5.59
CA GLN A 662 3.77 -30.61 -4.70
C GLN A 662 4.98 -30.61 -3.77
N ALA A 663 5.68 -31.73 -3.65
CA ALA A 663 6.81 -31.88 -2.76
C ALA A 663 8.16 -32.02 -3.48
N VAL A 664 8.14 -32.60 -4.69
CA VAL A 664 9.34 -32.87 -5.49
C VAL A 664 9.10 -32.53 -6.95
N TYR A 665 9.98 -31.74 -7.54
CA TYR A 665 10.05 -31.47 -8.97
C TYR A 665 11.27 -32.13 -9.57
N LEU A 666 11.07 -33.08 -10.50
CA LEU A 666 12.13 -33.70 -11.26
C LEU A 666 12.34 -32.95 -12.57
N SER A 667 13.58 -32.57 -12.84
CA SER A 667 13.99 -31.86 -14.07
C SER A 667 14.84 -32.78 -14.96
N ASP A 668 14.78 -32.57 -16.28
CA ASP A 668 15.57 -33.32 -17.27
C ASP A 668 17.07 -33.04 -17.18
N ASP A 669 17.48 -31.92 -16.53
CA ASP A 669 18.89 -31.50 -16.37
C ASP A 669 19.55 -31.99 -15.07
N GLU A 670 18.92 -32.92 -14.35
CA GLU A 670 19.35 -33.44 -13.04
C GLU A 670 19.38 -32.37 -11.90
N GLU A 671 18.82 -31.21 -12.12
CA GLU A 671 18.66 -30.12 -11.17
C GLU A 671 17.25 -30.15 -10.55
N HIS A 672 17.00 -31.18 -9.74
CA HIS A 672 15.70 -31.39 -9.09
C HIS A 672 15.48 -30.39 -7.94
N ILE A 673 14.21 -30.18 -7.55
CA ILE A 673 13.85 -29.22 -6.52
C ILE A 673 12.96 -29.88 -5.48
N THR A 674 13.18 -29.54 -4.21
CA THR A 674 12.27 -29.85 -3.10
C THR A 674 12.15 -28.66 -2.14
N GLY A 675 11.03 -28.56 -1.44
CA GLY A 675 10.79 -27.59 -0.39
C GLY A 675 10.68 -28.24 0.97
N ILE A 676 11.35 -27.71 1.97
CA ILE A 676 11.18 -28.11 3.37
C ILE A 676 10.37 -27.03 4.07
N TRP A 677 9.13 -27.36 4.39
CA TRP A 677 8.18 -26.46 5.02
C TRP A 677 8.28 -26.58 6.54
N PHE A 678 8.37 -25.47 7.24
CA PHE A 678 8.39 -25.43 8.70
C PHE A 678 7.59 -24.23 9.20
N GLN A 679 7.10 -24.28 10.43
CA GLN A 679 6.26 -23.24 10.99
C GLN A 679 7.06 -22.40 11.98
N ILE A 680 6.89 -21.06 11.93
CA ILE A 680 7.54 -20.10 12.83
C ILE A 680 6.45 -19.40 13.63
N PRO A 681 6.28 -19.69 14.94
CA PRO A 681 5.36 -18.97 15.80
C PRO A 681 5.88 -17.57 16.14
N GLY A 682 4.97 -16.64 16.41
CA GLY A 682 5.33 -15.28 16.86
C GLY A 682 5.90 -14.37 15.78
N THR A 683 5.66 -14.64 14.50
CA THR A 683 6.22 -13.91 13.36
C THR A 683 5.72 -12.47 13.21
N ARG A 684 4.79 -12.01 14.03
CA ARG A 684 4.43 -10.58 14.14
C ARG A 684 5.60 -9.75 14.68
N ASP A 685 6.45 -10.36 15.51
CA ASP A 685 7.70 -9.76 15.94
C ASP A 685 8.80 -10.02 14.91
N GLN A 686 9.25 -8.96 14.25
CA GLN A 686 10.33 -9.02 13.26
C GLN A 686 11.65 -9.51 13.85
N ALA A 687 11.85 -9.36 15.15
CA ALA A 687 13.03 -9.86 15.84
C ALA A 687 13.06 -11.39 15.84
N ILE A 688 11.91 -12.06 15.97
CA ILE A 688 11.78 -13.52 15.89
C ILE A 688 12.20 -14.01 14.49
N ILE A 689 11.67 -13.40 13.43
CA ILE A 689 12.02 -13.77 12.04
C ILE A 689 13.53 -13.59 11.80
N ALA A 690 14.09 -12.49 12.30
CA ALA A 690 15.53 -12.21 12.16
C ALA A 690 16.38 -13.21 12.95
N ALA A 691 15.96 -13.58 14.16
CA ALA A 691 16.64 -14.57 14.99
C ALA A 691 16.57 -15.97 14.35
N THR A 692 15.40 -16.37 13.88
CA THR A 692 15.23 -17.66 13.17
C THR A 692 16.11 -17.75 11.92
N GLU A 693 16.11 -16.71 11.08
CA GLU A 693 16.97 -16.67 9.90
C GLU A 693 18.46 -16.74 10.26
N GLN A 694 18.87 -15.99 11.28
CA GLN A 694 20.27 -16.02 11.75
C GLN A 694 20.67 -17.41 12.28
N SER A 695 19.77 -18.09 13.00
CA SER A 695 19.99 -19.42 13.55
C SER A 695 20.03 -20.51 12.46
N LEU A 696 19.26 -20.31 11.36
CA LEU A 696 19.24 -21.21 10.20
C LEU A 696 20.50 -21.09 9.32
N GLN A 697 21.13 -19.91 9.23
CA GLN A 697 22.22 -19.63 8.30
C GLN A 697 23.37 -20.65 8.33
N PRO A 698 23.91 -21.10 9.47
CA PRO A 698 24.99 -22.09 9.50
C PRO A 698 24.58 -23.43 8.86
N TYR A 699 23.38 -23.88 9.10
CA TYR A 699 22.85 -25.14 8.59
C TYR A 699 22.54 -25.07 7.08
N LEU A 700 22.05 -23.92 6.60
CA LEU A 700 21.85 -23.68 5.17
C LEU A 700 23.20 -23.68 4.42
N GLN A 701 24.22 -23.05 4.97
CA GLN A 701 25.57 -23.02 4.38
C GLN A 701 26.21 -24.42 4.37
N ASP A 702 26.02 -25.19 5.42
CA ASP A 702 26.50 -26.58 5.49
C ASP A 702 25.82 -27.42 4.41
N LEU A 703 24.51 -27.32 4.27
CA LEU A 703 23.73 -28.01 3.25
C LEU A 703 24.12 -27.58 1.83
N GLU A 704 24.32 -26.28 1.59
CA GLU A 704 24.76 -25.73 0.28
C GLU A 704 26.20 -26.12 -0.06
N SER A 705 27.04 -26.44 0.93
CA SER A 705 28.43 -26.89 0.71
C SER A 705 28.52 -28.33 0.19
N HIS A 706 27.42 -29.09 0.18
CA HIS A 706 27.38 -30.47 -0.28
C HIS A 706 27.47 -30.53 -1.81
N GLU A 707 28.36 -31.36 -2.37
CA GLU A 707 28.67 -31.42 -3.80
C GLU A 707 27.45 -31.66 -4.71
N LEU A 708 26.42 -32.34 -4.20
CA LEU A 708 25.19 -32.69 -4.94
C LEU A 708 24.09 -31.63 -4.84
N ILE A 709 24.28 -30.59 -4.03
CA ILE A 709 23.30 -29.52 -3.82
C ILE A 709 23.83 -28.25 -4.46
N SER A 710 23.12 -27.74 -5.44
CA SER A 710 23.54 -26.56 -6.23
C SER A 710 23.06 -25.25 -5.67
N LYS A 711 21.92 -25.25 -4.93
CA LYS A 711 21.33 -24.05 -4.35
C LYS A 711 20.47 -24.38 -3.13
N VAL A 712 20.66 -23.58 -2.09
CA VAL A 712 19.81 -23.57 -0.88
C VAL A 712 19.39 -22.14 -0.59
N GLY A 713 18.13 -21.90 -0.23
CA GLY A 713 17.67 -20.55 0.14
C GLY A 713 16.39 -20.56 0.96
N LEU A 714 16.13 -19.42 1.62
CA LEU A 714 14.93 -19.23 2.45
C LEU A 714 13.87 -18.45 1.68
N THR A 715 12.63 -18.87 1.80
CA THR A 715 11.45 -18.15 1.31
C THR A 715 10.22 -18.43 2.20
N GLY A 716 9.06 -17.99 1.77
CA GLY A 716 7.82 -18.07 2.55
C GLY A 716 7.42 -16.73 3.16
N SER A 717 6.19 -16.66 3.67
CA SER A 717 5.54 -15.42 4.12
C SER A 717 6.36 -14.60 5.13
N PRO A 718 6.98 -15.16 6.17
CA PRO A 718 7.78 -14.39 7.12
C PRO A 718 8.99 -13.69 6.47
N PHE A 719 9.71 -14.41 5.61
CA PHE A 719 10.95 -13.93 4.98
C PHE A 719 10.66 -12.92 3.87
N THR A 720 9.60 -13.11 3.08
CA THR A 720 9.17 -12.11 2.07
C THR A 720 8.74 -10.83 2.74
N ARG A 721 7.97 -10.89 3.84
CA ARG A 721 7.59 -9.73 4.64
C ARG A 721 8.81 -9.00 5.22
N LYS A 722 9.78 -9.73 5.78
CA LYS A 722 11.04 -9.13 6.26
C LYS A 722 11.79 -8.43 5.13
N ALA A 723 11.86 -9.03 3.95
CA ALA A 723 12.51 -8.43 2.78
C ALA A 723 11.82 -7.13 2.33
N GLN A 724 10.48 -7.11 2.31
CA GLN A 724 9.68 -5.91 2.02
C GLN A 724 9.94 -4.78 3.02
N LEU A 725 9.94 -5.09 4.33
CA LEU A 725 10.20 -4.11 5.38
C LEU A 725 11.62 -3.55 5.30
N SER A 726 12.60 -4.42 5.06
CA SER A 726 14.00 -4.02 4.86
C SER A 726 14.17 -3.12 3.65
N ALA A 727 13.49 -3.42 2.54
CA ALA A 727 13.50 -2.59 1.34
C ALA A 727 12.83 -1.23 1.57
N SER A 728 11.72 -1.19 2.31
CA SER A 728 11.02 0.05 2.67
C SER A 728 11.90 0.96 3.53
N THR A 729 12.54 0.38 4.54
CA THR A 729 13.49 1.10 5.42
C THR A 729 14.71 1.58 4.64
N ARG A 730 15.29 0.75 3.78
CA ARG A 730 16.41 1.13 2.91
C ARG A 730 16.02 2.27 1.97
N THR A 731 14.81 2.25 1.42
CA THR A 731 14.29 3.32 0.57
C THR A 731 14.29 4.65 1.32
N LEU A 732 13.82 4.68 2.57
CA LEU A 732 13.84 5.89 3.39
C LEU A 732 15.27 6.41 3.60
N TYR A 733 16.20 5.53 3.98
CA TYR A 733 17.60 5.91 4.23
C TYR A 733 18.38 6.31 2.97
N THR A 734 17.94 5.93 1.77
CA THR A 734 18.59 6.31 0.50
C THR A 734 17.94 7.51 -0.16
N SER A 735 16.61 7.51 -0.33
CA SER A 735 15.91 8.57 -1.09
C SER A 735 15.94 9.92 -0.37
N LEU A 736 15.81 9.94 0.95
CA LEU A 736 15.74 11.18 1.74
C LEU A 736 17.07 11.96 1.71
N PRO A 737 18.26 11.37 1.95
CA PRO A 737 19.54 12.08 1.80
C PRO A 737 19.79 12.52 0.36
N ILE A 738 19.43 11.69 -0.65
CA ILE A 738 19.61 12.04 -2.07
C ILE A 738 18.79 13.30 -2.40
N ALA A 739 17.50 13.33 -2.01
CA ALA A 739 16.63 14.48 -2.21
C ALA A 739 17.19 15.74 -1.54
N LEU A 740 17.64 15.60 -0.29
CA LEU A 740 18.18 16.70 0.50
C LEU A 740 19.45 17.29 -0.11
N ILE A 741 20.42 16.44 -0.45
CA ILE A 741 21.69 16.87 -1.03
C ILE A 741 21.45 17.55 -2.38
N ALA A 742 20.60 16.95 -3.22
CA ALA A 742 20.27 17.51 -4.52
C ALA A 742 19.54 18.86 -4.40
N ALA A 743 18.62 19.01 -3.43
CA ALA A 743 17.97 20.27 -3.14
C ALA A 743 18.99 21.35 -2.69
N VAL A 744 19.91 21.04 -1.78
CA VAL A 744 20.97 21.97 -1.33
C VAL A 744 21.84 22.40 -2.51
N ILE A 745 22.25 21.48 -3.38
CA ILE A 745 23.06 21.78 -4.56
C ILE A 745 22.32 22.71 -5.51
N LEU A 746 21.06 22.38 -5.83
CA LEU A 746 20.21 23.19 -6.72
C LEU A 746 20.03 24.62 -6.15
N LEU A 747 19.70 24.74 -4.86
CA LEU A 747 19.54 26.01 -4.18
C LEU A 747 20.84 26.81 -4.12
N ALA A 748 21.97 26.15 -3.86
CA ALA A 748 23.27 26.83 -3.82
C ALA A 748 23.66 27.43 -5.17
N ILE A 749 23.37 26.71 -6.27
CA ILE A 749 23.62 27.17 -7.64
C ILE A 749 22.69 28.35 -7.98
N THR A 750 21.38 28.21 -7.73
CA THR A 750 20.37 29.21 -8.12
C THR A 750 20.47 30.46 -7.26
N MET A 751 20.63 30.32 -5.96
CA MET A 751 20.78 31.45 -5.03
C MET A 751 22.21 32.03 -5.04
N ARG A 752 23.18 31.35 -5.72
CA ARG A 752 24.60 31.75 -5.73
C ARG A 752 25.17 31.99 -4.32
N SER A 753 24.67 31.23 -3.35
CA SER A 753 25.07 31.34 -1.95
C SER A 753 24.75 30.07 -1.18
N ILE A 754 25.77 29.35 -0.75
CA ILE A 754 25.62 28.14 0.06
C ILE A 754 24.98 28.45 1.43
N ARG A 755 25.24 29.64 2.01
CA ARG A 755 24.70 30.04 3.31
C ARG A 755 23.19 30.18 3.27
N TYR A 756 22.63 30.86 2.24
CA TYR A 756 21.18 30.96 2.06
C TYR A 756 20.55 29.61 1.68
N ALA A 757 21.23 28.80 0.87
CA ALA A 757 20.76 27.47 0.53
C ALA A 757 20.57 26.58 1.78
N ILE A 758 21.60 26.52 2.65
CA ILE A 758 21.52 25.76 3.91
C ILE A 758 20.45 26.34 4.83
N ALA A 759 20.37 27.66 5.00
CA ALA A 759 19.35 28.29 5.84
C ALA A 759 17.93 27.98 5.35
N THR A 760 17.72 27.86 4.02
CA THR A 760 16.43 27.52 3.41
C THR A 760 16.04 26.04 3.64
N VAL A 761 17.04 25.14 3.73
CA VAL A 761 16.80 23.70 3.89
C VAL A 761 16.66 23.29 5.36
N ILE A 762 17.31 23.98 6.31
CA ILE A 762 17.22 23.64 7.73
C ILE A 762 15.78 23.47 8.23
N PRO A 763 14.81 24.38 7.96
CA PRO A 763 13.44 24.23 8.43
C PRO A 763 12.80 22.90 8.05
N ILE A 764 13.06 22.38 6.85
CA ILE A 764 12.47 21.12 6.43
C ILE A 764 13.11 19.91 7.12
N LEU A 765 14.40 19.95 7.44
CA LEU A 765 15.04 18.94 8.26
C LEU A 765 14.39 18.85 9.66
N LEU A 766 14.08 20.01 10.26
CA LEU A 766 13.37 20.05 11.52
C LEU A 766 11.98 19.42 11.40
N VAL A 767 11.26 19.76 10.32
CA VAL A 767 9.91 19.23 10.06
C VAL A 767 9.92 17.71 9.89
N VAL A 768 10.88 17.17 9.15
CA VAL A 768 11.03 15.71 8.98
C VAL A 768 11.27 15.05 10.35
N ALA A 769 12.17 15.60 11.15
CA ALA A 769 12.43 15.06 12.49
C ALA A 769 11.19 15.13 13.40
N TRP A 770 10.47 16.27 13.38
CA TRP A 770 9.24 16.45 14.16
C TRP A 770 8.14 15.49 13.70
N LEU A 771 7.99 15.29 12.39
CA LEU A 771 6.99 14.39 11.82
C LEU A 771 7.20 12.94 12.30
N TYR A 772 8.42 12.40 12.14
CA TYR A 772 8.71 11.03 12.59
C TYR A 772 8.63 10.88 14.12
N GLY A 773 8.99 11.92 14.89
CA GLY A 773 8.77 11.94 16.33
C GLY A 773 7.28 11.90 16.70
N ILE A 774 6.44 12.65 15.98
CA ILE A 774 4.97 12.64 16.15
C ILE A 774 4.40 11.28 15.76
N MET A 775 4.88 10.67 14.65
CA MET A 775 4.45 9.32 14.24
C MET A 775 4.61 8.31 15.37
N TYR A 776 5.79 8.26 16.00
CA TYR A 776 6.03 7.36 17.13
C TYR A 776 5.08 7.61 18.31
N VAL A 777 4.94 8.87 18.74
CA VAL A 777 4.10 9.24 19.91
C VAL A 777 2.61 8.97 19.63
N SER A 778 2.17 9.13 18.39
CA SER A 778 0.77 8.93 17.98
C SER A 778 0.46 7.48 17.55
N GLY A 779 1.44 6.56 17.59
CA GLY A 779 1.24 5.16 17.24
C GLY A 779 1.09 4.87 15.74
N PHE A 780 1.54 5.78 14.87
CA PHE A 780 1.56 5.50 13.44
C PHE A 780 2.70 4.55 13.07
N SER A 781 2.39 3.54 12.26
CA SER A 781 3.38 2.58 11.77
C SER A 781 4.26 3.17 10.65
N LEU A 782 5.53 2.73 10.60
CA LEU A 782 6.42 3.00 9.49
C LEU A 782 6.29 1.88 8.44
N ASN A 783 5.52 2.15 7.38
CA ASN A 783 5.35 1.26 6.24
C ASN A 783 5.85 1.96 4.94
N PHE A 784 5.78 1.29 3.78
CA PHE A 784 6.27 1.86 2.53
C PHE A 784 5.55 3.15 2.11
N VAL A 785 4.27 3.34 2.48
CA VAL A 785 3.50 4.55 2.20
C VAL A 785 3.92 5.70 3.11
N THR A 786 4.03 5.45 4.42
CA THR A 786 4.47 6.47 5.37
C THR A 786 5.95 6.84 5.19
N ALA A 787 6.78 5.90 4.73
CA ALA A 787 8.17 6.17 4.34
C ALA A 787 8.27 7.16 3.15
N MET A 788 7.36 7.09 2.18
CA MET A 788 7.32 8.04 1.06
C MET A 788 7.04 9.50 1.51
N ILE A 789 6.36 9.70 2.66
CA ILE A 789 6.05 11.03 3.19
C ILE A 789 7.34 11.81 3.49
N GLY A 790 8.43 11.14 3.85
CA GLY A 790 9.73 11.78 4.06
C GLY A 790 10.25 12.51 2.81
N ALA A 791 10.22 11.87 1.65
CA ALA A 791 10.62 12.49 0.38
C ALA A 791 9.64 13.60 -0.04
N ILE A 792 8.33 13.37 0.13
CA ILE A 792 7.29 14.38 -0.11
C ILE A 792 7.47 15.60 0.78
N SER A 793 7.87 15.39 2.04
CA SER A 793 8.14 16.47 3.01
C SER A 793 9.24 17.42 2.52
N ILE A 794 10.28 16.87 1.88
CA ILE A 794 11.36 17.70 1.31
C ILE A 794 10.81 18.52 0.13
N GLY A 795 10.03 17.92 -0.77
CA GLY A 795 9.43 18.63 -1.89
C GLY A 795 8.51 19.75 -1.42
N ILE A 796 7.35 19.41 -0.89
CA ILE A 796 6.29 20.39 -0.51
C ILE A 796 6.77 21.39 0.56
N GLY A 797 7.56 20.92 1.54
CA GLY A 797 7.97 21.77 2.66
C GLY A 797 9.04 22.79 2.31
N ILE A 798 9.92 22.49 1.35
CA ILE A 798 11.02 23.39 0.96
C ILE A 798 10.49 24.62 0.20
N ASP A 799 9.37 24.48 -0.52
CA ASP A 799 8.76 25.56 -1.31
C ASP A 799 8.44 26.78 -0.46
N TYR A 800 7.87 26.59 0.71
CA TYR A 800 7.56 27.69 1.64
C TYR A 800 8.82 28.43 2.06
N SER A 801 9.89 27.69 2.31
CA SER A 801 11.20 28.24 2.66
C SER A 801 11.85 28.99 1.48
N ILE A 802 11.74 28.47 0.25
CA ILE A 802 12.23 29.11 -0.98
C ILE A 802 11.56 30.47 -1.19
N HIS A 803 10.23 30.49 -1.16
CA HIS A 803 9.46 31.74 -1.37
C HIS A 803 9.80 32.82 -0.34
N ILE A 804 9.96 32.47 0.93
CA ILE A 804 10.38 33.43 1.97
C ILE A 804 11.81 33.89 1.74
N THR A 805 12.74 32.98 1.47
CA THR A 805 14.16 33.35 1.29
C THR A 805 14.36 34.24 0.07
N GLU A 806 13.76 33.89 -1.08
CA GLU A 806 13.89 34.69 -2.30
C GLU A 806 13.25 36.05 -2.13
N ARG A 807 12.07 36.16 -1.52
CA ARG A 807 11.42 37.44 -1.27
C ARG A 807 12.21 38.28 -0.27
N PHE A 808 12.71 37.69 0.80
CA PHE A 808 13.57 38.36 1.77
C PHE A 808 14.82 38.94 1.09
N ARG A 809 15.48 38.19 0.22
CA ARG A 809 16.66 38.64 -0.52
C ARG A 809 16.35 39.78 -1.51
N GLU A 810 15.18 39.73 -2.16
CA GLU A 810 14.71 40.82 -3.04
C GLU A 810 14.49 42.09 -2.23
N GLU A 811 13.76 42.02 -1.11
CA GLU A 811 13.44 43.16 -0.29
C GLU A 811 14.66 43.72 0.48
N LEU A 812 15.59 42.83 0.87
CA LEU A 812 16.86 43.28 1.47
C LEU A 812 17.68 44.16 0.52
N LYS A 813 17.71 43.84 -0.79
CA LYS A 813 18.37 44.66 -1.80
C LYS A 813 17.65 46.02 -2.03
N ARG A 814 16.32 46.06 -1.80
CA ARG A 814 15.51 47.28 -1.99
C ARG A 814 15.57 48.20 -0.77
N THR A 815 15.53 47.66 0.43
CA THR A 815 15.41 48.43 1.69
C THR A 815 16.74 48.67 2.39
N ASN A 816 17.77 47.88 2.11
CA ASN A 816 19.02 47.80 2.86
C ASN A 816 18.85 47.66 4.38
N SER A 817 17.67 47.16 4.80
CA SER A 817 17.30 46.92 6.20
C SER A 817 16.75 45.49 6.37
N THR A 818 17.40 44.71 7.22
CA THR A 818 16.98 43.34 7.49
C THR A 818 15.60 43.25 8.14
N THR A 819 15.31 44.17 9.06
CA THR A 819 14.02 44.28 9.76
C THR A 819 12.88 44.64 8.83
N ASP A 820 13.07 45.63 7.93
CA ASP A 820 12.03 46.03 6.99
C ASP A 820 11.82 44.95 5.91
N ALA A 821 12.88 44.32 5.43
CA ALA A 821 12.79 43.23 4.49
C ALA A 821 11.96 42.04 5.05
N ILE A 822 12.15 41.68 6.33
CA ILE A 822 11.36 40.63 6.99
C ILE A 822 9.89 41.04 7.10
N LYS A 823 9.56 42.27 7.52
CA LYS A 823 8.18 42.74 7.64
C LYS A 823 7.43 42.72 6.31
N ILE A 824 8.06 43.24 5.24
CA ILE A 824 7.49 43.22 3.90
C ILE A 824 7.30 41.80 3.39
N THR A 825 8.25 40.92 3.63
CA THR A 825 8.15 39.52 3.28
C THR A 825 7.01 38.82 4.01
N ALA A 826 6.84 39.06 5.31
CA ALA A 826 5.78 38.50 6.13
C ALA A 826 4.38 38.98 5.71
N SER A 827 4.22 40.27 5.44
CA SER A 827 2.92 40.84 5.04
C SER A 827 2.49 40.50 3.62
N GLY A 828 3.43 40.28 2.69
CA GLY A 828 3.16 39.90 1.31
C GLY A 828 3.17 38.38 1.11
N THR A 829 4.36 37.78 1.07
CA THR A 829 4.58 36.38 0.78
C THR A 829 4.05 35.45 1.90
N GLY A 830 4.18 35.85 3.18
CA GLY A 830 3.68 35.08 4.31
C GLY A 830 2.17 34.81 4.24
N VAL A 831 1.38 35.79 3.84
CA VAL A 831 -0.08 35.61 3.65
C VAL A 831 -0.39 34.72 2.46
N ALA A 832 0.40 34.76 1.38
CA ALA A 832 0.26 33.85 0.25
C ALA A 832 0.51 32.40 0.68
N LEU A 833 1.57 32.18 1.47
CA LEU A 833 1.92 30.86 2.01
C LEU A 833 0.84 30.29 2.94
N VAL A 834 0.26 31.11 3.82
CA VAL A 834 -0.85 30.65 4.66
C VAL A 834 -2.05 30.20 3.81
N ALA A 835 -2.37 30.93 2.74
CA ALA A 835 -3.47 30.58 1.85
C ALA A 835 -3.18 29.26 1.08
N SER A 836 -1.97 29.10 0.58
CA SER A 836 -1.50 27.92 -0.11
C SER A 836 -1.49 26.70 0.83
N ALA A 837 -0.82 26.83 1.98
CA ALA A 837 -0.78 25.76 2.97
C ALA A 837 -2.18 25.36 3.46
N ALA A 838 -3.11 26.31 3.63
CA ALA A 838 -4.49 26.00 4.00
C ALA A 838 -5.19 25.13 2.94
N SER A 839 -4.93 25.36 1.64
CA SER A 839 -5.47 24.52 0.57
C SER A 839 -4.96 23.09 0.66
N SER A 840 -3.63 22.93 0.84
CA SER A 840 -2.99 21.63 0.96
C SER A 840 -3.40 20.89 2.24
N ILE A 841 -3.44 21.60 3.38
CA ILE A 841 -3.89 21.01 4.66
C ILE A 841 -5.34 20.52 4.54
N VAL A 842 -6.25 21.31 3.96
CA VAL A 842 -7.65 20.91 3.75
C VAL A 842 -7.72 19.69 2.83
N GLY A 843 -6.96 19.67 1.73
CA GLY A 843 -6.94 18.56 0.80
C GLY A 843 -6.47 17.25 1.45
N PHE A 844 -5.34 17.28 2.14
CA PHE A 844 -4.81 16.09 2.82
C PHE A 844 -5.61 15.70 4.07
N ALA A 845 -6.17 16.68 4.82
CA ALA A 845 -7.03 16.39 5.95
C ALA A 845 -8.33 15.67 5.53
N ILE A 846 -8.89 16.00 4.36
CA ILE A 846 -10.04 15.27 3.81
C ILE A 846 -9.68 13.79 3.57
N LEU A 847 -8.50 13.52 2.99
CA LEU A 847 -7.99 12.16 2.83
C LEU A 847 -7.78 11.47 4.18
N GLY A 848 -7.43 12.22 5.22
CA GLY A 848 -7.27 11.72 6.59
C GLY A 848 -8.54 11.10 7.21
N PHE A 849 -9.70 11.24 6.56
CA PHE A 849 -10.97 10.59 6.92
C PHE A 849 -11.31 9.41 5.99
N ALA A 850 -10.40 8.99 5.13
CA ALA A 850 -10.60 7.81 4.30
C ALA A 850 -10.79 6.55 5.17
N PRO A 851 -11.64 5.60 4.78
CA PRO A 851 -11.88 4.38 5.56
C PRO A 851 -10.63 3.49 5.63
N MET A 852 -9.81 3.46 4.58
CA MET A 852 -8.55 2.72 4.57
C MET A 852 -7.51 3.38 5.48
N PRO A 853 -7.01 2.68 6.53
CA PRO A 853 -6.07 3.25 7.50
C PRO A 853 -4.80 3.81 6.85
N MET A 854 -4.27 3.14 5.83
CA MET A 854 -3.07 3.55 5.10
C MET A 854 -3.25 4.94 4.44
N PHE A 855 -4.40 5.21 3.79
CA PHE A 855 -4.68 6.51 3.18
C PHE A 855 -5.04 7.56 4.23
N ALA A 856 -5.75 7.16 5.28
CA ALA A 856 -6.04 8.04 6.40
C ALA A 856 -4.73 8.51 7.07
N ALA A 857 -3.82 7.59 7.38
CA ALA A 857 -2.51 7.91 7.93
C ALA A 857 -1.69 8.82 7.00
N TYR A 858 -1.65 8.51 5.70
CA TYR A 858 -0.98 9.36 4.71
C TYR A 858 -1.56 10.78 4.70
N GLY A 859 -2.89 10.91 4.66
CA GLY A 859 -3.58 12.21 4.66
C GLY A 859 -3.32 13.01 5.94
N GLN A 860 -3.48 12.38 7.11
CA GLN A 860 -3.27 13.01 8.41
C GLN A 860 -1.82 13.47 8.59
N LEU A 861 -0.86 12.58 8.34
CA LEU A 861 0.56 12.88 8.49
C LEU A 861 1.02 13.97 7.50
N THR A 862 0.54 13.93 6.25
CA THR A 862 0.89 14.96 5.26
C THR A 862 0.25 16.30 5.62
N ALA A 863 -0.98 16.34 6.12
CA ALA A 863 -1.60 17.58 6.61
C ALA A 863 -0.82 18.18 7.79
N VAL A 864 -0.42 17.33 8.76
CA VAL A 864 0.45 17.74 9.87
C VAL A 864 1.81 18.24 9.36
N MET A 865 2.42 17.55 8.44
CA MET A 865 3.69 17.93 7.82
C MET A 865 3.61 19.32 7.16
N VAL A 866 2.59 19.57 6.34
CA VAL A 866 2.39 20.88 5.69
C VAL A 866 2.19 21.99 6.72
N PHE A 867 1.45 21.72 7.79
CA PHE A 867 1.26 22.66 8.90
C PHE A 867 2.59 22.96 9.63
N LEU A 868 3.38 21.95 9.92
CA LEU A 868 4.71 22.11 10.54
C LEU A 868 5.67 22.85 9.61
N ALA A 869 5.64 22.58 8.29
CA ALA A 869 6.44 23.27 7.29
C ALA A 869 6.09 24.77 7.20
N LEU A 870 4.79 25.12 7.27
CA LEU A 870 4.34 26.49 7.34
C LEU A 870 4.87 27.20 8.60
N ILE A 871 4.77 26.55 9.77
CA ILE A 871 5.27 27.11 11.04
C ILE A 871 6.79 27.28 10.99
N ALA A 872 7.53 26.28 10.54
CA ALA A 872 8.98 26.34 10.45
C ALA A 872 9.43 27.45 9.49
N SER A 873 8.75 27.63 8.36
CA SER A 873 9.06 28.66 7.37
C SER A 873 8.68 30.08 7.82
N LEU A 874 7.59 30.26 8.59
CA LEU A 874 7.16 31.57 9.08
C LEU A 874 7.84 32.00 10.38
N ILE A 875 8.25 31.05 11.23
CA ILE A 875 8.78 31.34 12.58
C ILE A 875 10.29 31.08 12.65
N VAL A 876 10.75 29.92 12.24
CA VAL A 876 12.15 29.51 12.41
C VAL A 876 13.04 30.10 11.31
N LEU A 877 12.60 30.05 10.05
CA LEU A 877 13.40 30.54 8.91
C LEU A 877 13.76 32.03 8.98
N PRO A 878 12.86 32.98 9.32
CA PRO A 878 13.23 34.37 9.47
C PRO A 878 14.32 34.58 10.54
N CYS A 879 14.30 33.80 11.63
CA CYS A 879 15.35 33.85 12.65
C CYS A 879 16.71 33.34 12.11
N LEU A 880 16.71 32.30 11.27
CA LEU A 880 17.92 31.79 10.61
C LEU A 880 18.46 32.80 9.57
N LEU A 881 17.57 33.44 8.81
CA LEU A 881 17.97 34.47 7.82
C LEU A 881 18.64 35.68 8.47
N LEU A 882 18.21 36.11 9.65
CA LEU A 882 18.91 37.12 10.45
C LEU A 882 20.32 36.69 10.78
N VAL A 883 20.50 35.48 11.32
CA VAL A 883 21.84 34.93 11.70
C VAL A 883 22.77 34.87 10.49
N VAL A 884 22.27 34.46 9.33
CA VAL A 884 23.08 34.30 8.10
C VAL A 884 23.45 35.66 7.48
N THR A 885 22.59 36.64 7.61
CA THR A 885 22.79 37.97 7.04
C THR A 885 23.75 38.83 7.92
N ASP A 886 23.67 38.70 9.24
CA ASP A 886 24.50 39.44 10.19
C ASP A 886 25.91 38.80 10.37
N ALA A 887 26.16 37.62 9.79
CA ALA A 887 27.49 37.01 9.84
C ALA A 887 28.51 37.77 8.98
N PRO A 888 29.70 38.11 9.50
CA PRO A 888 30.69 38.84 8.74
C PRO A 888 31.09 38.10 7.47
N THR A 889 31.01 38.74 6.32
CA THR A 889 31.46 38.21 5.02
C THR A 889 32.96 38.04 5.03
N LEU A 890 33.43 36.80 4.93
CA LEU A 890 34.87 36.41 4.81
C LEU A 890 35.45 36.72 3.40
N THR A 891 34.76 37.46 2.57
CA THR A 891 35.25 37.94 1.27
C THR A 891 35.16 39.44 1.21
N SER A 892 36.32 40.11 1.25
CA SER A 892 36.46 41.53 0.91
C SER A 892 36.08 41.74 -0.56
N GLU A 893 34.83 42.11 -0.84
CA GLU A 893 34.50 42.75 -2.13
C GLU A 893 35.07 44.16 -2.11
N THR A 894 36.04 44.41 -2.97
CA THR A 894 36.55 45.71 -3.32
C THR A 894 35.39 46.61 -3.72
N LYS A 895 35.22 47.74 -3.02
CA LYS A 895 34.28 48.79 -3.37
C LYS A 895 34.55 49.21 -4.83
N PRO A 896 33.54 49.33 -5.68
CA PRO A 896 33.71 50.03 -6.96
C PRO A 896 34.02 51.50 -6.69
N GLU A 897 35.09 51.99 -7.29
CA GLU A 897 35.42 53.43 -7.33
C GLU A 897 34.27 54.23 -7.93
N PRO A 898 33.92 55.41 -7.40
CA PRO A 898 32.91 56.26 -7.99
C PRO A 898 33.35 56.74 -9.36
N ILE A 899 32.56 56.48 -10.38
CA ILE A 899 32.75 57.07 -11.74
C ILE A 899 32.48 58.55 -11.64
N ASP A 900 33.54 59.38 -11.76
CA ASP A 900 33.51 60.81 -11.83
C ASP A 900 32.92 61.27 -13.20
N LEU A 901 31.64 61.56 -13.22
CA LEU A 901 31.00 62.25 -14.35
C LEU A 901 31.28 63.76 -14.23
N LYS A 902 32.31 64.25 -14.93
CA LYS A 902 32.45 65.67 -15.21
C LYS A 902 31.54 66.13 -16.37
N PRO A 903 31.02 67.40 -16.37
CA PRO A 903 29.86 67.84 -17.13
C PRO A 903 30.04 67.89 -18.61
#